data_51a98224fff022adb7aa50a7f3de3bcf
#
_entry.id   51a98224fff022adb7aa50a7f3de3bcf
#
_cell.length_a   1.000
_cell.length_b   1.000
_cell.length_c   1.000
_cell.angle_alpha   90.00
_cell.angle_beta   90.00
_cell.angle_gamma   90.00
#
_symmetry.space_group_name_H-M   'P 1'
#
loop_
_entity.id
_entity.type
_entity.pdbx_description
1 polymer ?
#
loop_
_entity_poly.entity_id
_entity_poly.type
_entity_poly.pdbx_seq_one_letter_code
_entity_poly.pdbx_strand_id
1 'polypeptide(L)'
;MTLLDQTPAQQILEGLNDEQRAAVTHGEGPLLIVAGAGTGKTQVITLRIAWLIATKRARPEEILALTFTDKAAAEMEGRVLERVPYGLVGATISTFHAFCDRLVRDHAIELGLTSQLRVDSEAEILVFLREHLFELGLRRYAPLGNPDGLLRELVTIFDRARDEDVSPAAYEAFAASLAVAAGGDPARIDRAESQAEIARAYASYQRLLLEHGRMDFGAQIALALRLLRERAYLRRERQERYRYVLVDEFQDTNHVQFELVKLLAGQGAEGRRNLTVVGDDDQSIYRFRGAKIENLLGFQEAYPDANVQVLRQNYRSGRRILDPAHRLIQENNPARLEHELGYDKRLIANVPWPGDVEARAFRTASDEAEAVAAGIAAAIADGTRAPRDFAILTRAHRHLDPFALALRSHGVPFRRTGRRGLYSRPEVMLCLNVLRTVADPADGAAAYHALGDPLFGADPVDLAELGARSRHTHRPLLALAIERTAAGECTAATRQAVTRFAGLHRRLAAAALRLTTAEVLFELASESGLIHQLANDDTPESAERARNLNKLFQLITRVGPLLRHDRVAQFIPHLDLLIEMGDDPAAVELESDEDAVQLLTAHNAKGLEFPVVYLAQLGEGRFPARRQGERLVFPAELRRGRSDDRADHDREERRLFYVGMTRARERLVLTYAQDYGGERPTRVSRFVLEALALPAPPKGVYAASPLEAIARHAPAAEAVVTRTERVPDDQPLVLSNSQVDDYDDCPYKYRFAHVMRVPLVTSPAFMYGNAIHQAIRHYLKDRMRGYPTGVEHLIRAYEESWSSVGFLSREHEERRLEEGRQVLRRFYAHEEASAAKPSAVEREFRFRLGRDEVRGRWDRIDDRAEGVVLVDYKTSEVDDPEKAAERTEKSLEEGQLGLYALAYRETTGAAPQFVELHYVSHGVVGRAAVLDRHLESARDRVTIAARGIRDGEFPPDPDQRKCRYCP
;
A
#
# COMPACT_ATOMS: atom_id res chain seq x y z
N MET A 1 21.39 -42.89 -35.54
CA MET A 1 20.29 -43.31 -34.68
C MET A 1 19.16 -42.33 -34.91
N THR A 2 18.13 -42.78 -35.60
CA THR A 2 16.95 -41.97 -35.95
C THR A 2 16.10 -41.75 -34.71
N LEU A 3 15.41 -40.61 -34.61
CA LEU A 3 14.52 -40.21 -33.52
C LEU A 3 13.45 -41.23 -33.11
N LEU A 4 13.30 -42.34 -33.84
CA LEU A 4 12.31 -43.39 -33.63
C LEU A 4 12.77 -44.51 -32.67
N ASP A 5 14.05 -44.52 -32.23
CA ASP A 5 14.61 -45.62 -31.38
C ASP A 5 14.79 -45.19 -29.89
N GLN A 6 14.44 -43.96 -29.51
CA GLN A 6 14.61 -43.51 -28.14
C GLN A 6 13.39 -43.84 -27.27
N THR A 7 13.63 -44.34 -26.05
CA THR A 7 12.56 -44.53 -25.06
C THR A 7 12.05 -43.18 -24.57
N PRO A 8 10.79 -43.06 -24.15
CA PRO A 8 10.24 -41.81 -23.57
C PRO A 8 11.13 -41.24 -22.45
N ALA A 9 11.73 -42.13 -21.64
CA ALA A 9 12.65 -41.72 -20.57
C ALA A 9 13.94 -41.09 -21.10
N GLN A 10 14.47 -41.53 -22.25
CA GLN A 10 15.64 -40.94 -22.87
C GLN A 10 15.34 -39.58 -23.49
N GLN A 11 14.17 -39.43 -24.11
CA GLN A 11 13.72 -38.15 -24.68
C GLN A 11 13.56 -37.07 -23.58
N ILE A 12 13.10 -37.44 -22.37
CA ILE A 12 12.96 -36.52 -21.22
C ILE A 12 14.34 -36.00 -20.78
N LEU A 13 15.40 -36.77 -20.91
CA LEU A 13 16.75 -36.41 -20.46
C LEU A 13 17.56 -35.68 -21.52
N GLU A 14 17.03 -35.52 -22.73
CA GLU A 14 17.71 -34.84 -23.82
C GLU A 14 17.87 -33.34 -23.53
N GLY A 15 19.05 -32.80 -23.81
CA GLY A 15 19.35 -31.37 -23.59
C GLY A 15 19.66 -30.99 -22.14
N LEU A 16 19.60 -31.92 -21.19
CA LEU A 16 19.99 -31.67 -19.80
C LEU A 16 21.51 -31.74 -19.61
N ASN A 17 22.06 -30.78 -18.86
CA ASN A 17 23.42 -30.89 -18.35
C ASN A 17 23.52 -31.95 -17.24
N ASP A 18 24.75 -32.25 -16.80
CA ASP A 18 24.99 -33.33 -15.84
C ASP A 18 24.34 -33.06 -14.48
N GLU A 19 24.36 -31.79 -13.98
CA GLU A 19 23.74 -31.38 -12.72
C GLU A 19 22.21 -31.56 -12.77
N GLN A 20 21.57 -31.10 -13.85
CA GLN A 20 20.13 -31.24 -14.10
C GLN A 20 19.74 -32.71 -14.26
N ARG A 21 20.54 -33.49 -15.03
CA ARG A 21 20.30 -34.92 -15.25
C ARG A 21 20.37 -35.70 -13.94
N ALA A 22 21.36 -35.42 -13.08
CA ALA A 22 21.48 -36.04 -11.77
C ALA A 22 20.26 -35.75 -10.89
N ALA A 23 19.76 -34.50 -10.89
CA ALA A 23 18.56 -34.09 -10.14
C ALA A 23 17.29 -34.79 -10.68
N VAL A 24 17.09 -34.86 -12.00
CA VAL A 24 15.94 -35.51 -12.63
C VAL A 24 15.92 -37.01 -12.36
N THR A 25 17.07 -37.67 -12.45
CA THR A 25 17.19 -39.15 -12.35
C THR A 25 17.41 -39.63 -10.92
N HIS A 26 17.44 -38.74 -9.93
CA HIS A 26 17.59 -39.16 -8.53
C HIS A 26 16.55 -40.24 -8.16
N GLY A 27 16.99 -41.26 -7.47
CA GLY A 27 16.14 -42.39 -7.10
C GLY A 27 15.15 -42.10 -6.01
N GLU A 28 15.14 -42.94 -4.97
CA GLU A 28 14.37 -42.82 -3.77
C GLU A 28 15.16 -42.05 -2.70
N GLY A 29 14.45 -41.50 -1.72
CA GLY A 29 15.00 -40.69 -0.61
C GLY A 29 14.88 -39.17 -0.83
N PRO A 30 15.26 -38.41 0.21
CA PRO A 30 15.12 -36.95 0.17
C PRO A 30 16.17 -36.30 -0.74
N LEU A 31 15.74 -35.33 -1.54
CA LEU A 31 16.54 -34.57 -2.48
C LEU A 31 16.36 -33.07 -2.27
N LEU A 32 17.44 -32.36 -2.04
CA LEU A 32 17.50 -30.91 -2.07
C LEU A 32 18.16 -30.44 -3.37
N ILE A 33 17.45 -29.68 -4.17
CA ILE A 33 17.97 -29.05 -5.40
C ILE A 33 18.17 -27.55 -5.10
N VAL A 34 19.43 -27.15 -4.96
CA VAL A 34 19.82 -25.75 -4.80
C VAL A 34 20.04 -25.18 -6.20
N ALA A 35 19.13 -24.32 -6.64
CA ALA A 35 19.08 -23.89 -8.02
C ALA A 35 18.94 -22.37 -8.13
N GLY A 36 20.01 -21.67 -8.53
CA GLY A 36 20.03 -20.23 -8.68
C GLY A 36 19.11 -19.71 -9.78
N ALA A 37 19.11 -18.38 -9.96
CA ALA A 37 18.33 -17.72 -11.02
C ALA A 37 18.74 -18.25 -12.39
N GLY A 38 17.78 -18.56 -13.28
CA GLY A 38 18.04 -18.96 -14.67
C GLY A 38 18.72 -20.33 -14.86
N THR A 39 18.74 -21.20 -13.84
CA THR A 39 19.33 -22.56 -13.94
C THR A 39 18.33 -23.64 -14.35
N GLY A 40 17.06 -23.27 -14.59
CA GLY A 40 16.03 -24.21 -15.03
C GLY A 40 15.33 -24.95 -13.87
N LYS A 41 15.17 -24.35 -12.68
CA LYS A 41 14.44 -24.92 -11.52
C LYS A 41 13.15 -25.62 -11.92
N THR A 42 12.22 -24.88 -12.48
CA THR A 42 10.89 -25.38 -12.86
C THR A 42 10.97 -26.45 -13.93
N GLN A 43 11.95 -26.35 -14.85
CA GLN A 43 12.20 -27.39 -15.86
C GLN A 43 12.64 -28.70 -15.19
N VAL A 44 13.57 -28.64 -14.24
CA VAL A 44 14.11 -29.85 -13.58
C VAL A 44 13.02 -30.55 -12.79
N ILE A 45 12.20 -29.84 -12.02
CA ILE A 45 11.11 -30.46 -11.22
C ILE A 45 10.05 -31.06 -12.15
N THR A 46 9.70 -30.38 -13.23
CA THR A 46 8.74 -30.85 -14.25
C THR A 46 9.23 -32.11 -14.94
N LEU A 47 10.49 -32.10 -15.37
CA LEU A 47 11.10 -33.28 -16.03
C LEU A 47 11.31 -34.45 -15.07
N ARG A 48 11.54 -34.18 -13.77
CA ARG A 48 11.58 -35.22 -12.74
C ARG A 48 10.23 -35.92 -12.59
N ILE A 49 9.14 -35.18 -12.55
CA ILE A 49 7.77 -35.74 -12.52
C ILE A 49 7.55 -36.63 -13.76
N ALA A 50 7.82 -36.06 -14.94
CA ALA A 50 7.69 -36.81 -16.19
C ALA A 50 8.56 -38.09 -16.22
N TRP A 51 9.79 -37.99 -15.72
CA TRP A 51 10.72 -39.15 -15.69
C TRP A 51 10.27 -40.26 -14.73
N LEU A 52 9.75 -39.88 -13.53
CA LEU A 52 9.19 -40.84 -12.56
C LEU A 52 8.02 -41.64 -13.17
N ILE A 53 7.15 -40.97 -13.95
CA ILE A 53 6.02 -41.61 -14.66
C ILE A 53 6.52 -42.47 -15.81
N ALA A 54 7.37 -41.90 -16.66
CA ALA A 54 7.88 -42.62 -17.88
C ALA A 54 8.69 -43.86 -17.54
N THR A 55 9.43 -43.83 -16.42
CA THR A 55 10.19 -44.99 -15.94
C THR A 55 9.36 -45.94 -15.06
N LYS A 56 8.04 -45.68 -14.90
CA LYS A 56 7.14 -46.49 -14.07
C LYS A 56 7.56 -46.61 -12.60
N ARG A 57 8.32 -45.64 -12.10
CA ARG A 57 8.67 -45.54 -10.67
C ARG A 57 7.53 -45.08 -9.82
N ALA A 58 6.65 -44.24 -10.40
CA ALA A 58 5.44 -43.78 -9.77
C ALA A 58 4.27 -43.78 -10.77
N ARG A 59 3.09 -44.09 -10.31
CA ARG A 59 1.85 -43.78 -11.01
C ARG A 59 1.52 -42.29 -10.80
N PRO A 60 0.79 -41.64 -11.72
CA PRO A 60 0.44 -40.23 -11.57
C PRO A 60 -0.20 -39.91 -10.22
N GLU A 61 -1.16 -40.71 -9.76
CA GLU A 61 -1.86 -40.54 -8.49
C GLU A 61 -0.97 -40.66 -7.24
N GLU A 62 0.26 -41.21 -7.40
CA GLU A 62 1.25 -41.32 -6.33
C GLU A 62 2.18 -40.10 -6.24
N ILE A 63 1.93 -39.07 -7.06
CA ILE A 63 2.74 -37.84 -7.11
C ILE A 63 1.95 -36.66 -6.55
N LEU A 64 2.54 -35.97 -5.58
CA LEU A 64 2.10 -34.69 -5.07
C LEU A 64 3.17 -33.63 -5.39
N ALA A 65 2.83 -32.65 -6.21
CA ALA A 65 3.67 -31.49 -6.47
C ALA A 65 3.01 -30.21 -5.94
N LEU A 66 3.72 -29.52 -5.07
CA LEU A 66 3.25 -28.29 -4.41
C LEU A 66 4.06 -27.08 -4.88
N THR A 67 3.38 -26.00 -5.19
CA THR A 67 3.98 -24.74 -5.61
C THR A 67 3.31 -23.55 -4.91
N PHE A 68 3.81 -22.34 -5.17
CA PHE A 68 3.38 -21.13 -4.44
C PHE A 68 2.19 -20.42 -5.09
N THR A 69 2.02 -20.52 -6.42
CA THR A 69 0.95 -19.81 -7.15
C THR A 69 0.18 -20.75 -8.07
N ASP A 70 -1.12 -20.47 -8.28
CA ASP A 70 -1.97 -21.25 -9.18
C ASP A 70 -1.45 -21.20 -10.64
N LYS A 71 -0.88 -20.05 -11.05
CA LYS A 71 -0.23 -19.94 -12.36
C LYS A 71 0.96 -20.91 -12.51
N ALA A 72 1.80 -21.00 -11.48
CA ALA A 72 2.95 -21.93 -11.48
C ALA A 72 2.48 -23.39 -11.47
N ALA A 73 1.39 -23.71 -10.76
CA ALA A 73 0.80 -25.04 -10.77
C ALA A 73 0.28 -25.40 -12.16
N ALA A 74 -0.49 -24.54 -12.82
CA ALA A 74 -1.01 -24.75 -14.16
C ALA A 74 0.10 -24.86 -15.22
N GLU A 75 1.15 -24.02 -15.11
CA GLU A 75 2.31 -24.07 -15.99
C GLU A 75 3.10 -25.37 -15.82
N MET A 76 3.29 -25.83 -14.57
CA MET A 76 3.94 -27.11 -14.27
C MET A 76 3.14 -28.26 -14.84
N GLU A 77 1.82 -28.28 -14.63
CA GLU A 77 0.91 -29.31 -15.19
C GLU A 77 0.97 -29.35 -16.71
N GLY A 78 0.87 -28.20 -17.39
CA GLY A 78 0.96 -28.11 -18.85
C GLY A 78 2.28 -28.67 -19.40
N ARG A 79 3.40 -28.29 -18.78
CA ARG A 79 4.74 -28.79 -19.17
C ARG A 79 4.93 -30.28 -18.93
N VAL A 80 4.34 -30.86 -17.90
CA VAL A 80 4.37 -32.32 -17.68
C VAL A 80 3.50 -33.02 -18.71
N LEU A 81 2.31 -32.49 -19.03
CA LEU A 81 1.42 -33.04 -20.05
C LEU A 81 2.06 -33.09 -21.44
N GLU A 82 2.87 -32.11 -21.83
CA GLU A 82 3.62 -32.10 -23.09
C GLU A 82 4.60 -33.26 -23.17
N ARG A 83 5.14 -33.75 -22.07
CA ARG A 83 6.16 -34.80 -22.00
C ARG A 83 5.60 -36.18 -21.70
N VAL A 84 4.38 -36.26 -21.13
CA VAL A 84 3.68 -37.49 -20.75
C VAL A 84 2.20 -37.42 -21.19
N PRO A 85 1.93 -37.40 -22.51
CA PRO A 85 0.59 -37.05 -23.04
C PRO A 85 -0.55 -38.02 -22.66
N TYR A 86 -0.22 -39.25 -22.23
CA TYR A 86 -1.24 -40.24 -21.89
C TYR A 86 -1.27 -40.64 -20.43
N GLY A 87 -0.58 -39.92 -19.54
CA GLY A 87 -0.29 -40.44 -18.22
C GLY A 87 -0.40 -39.49 -17.02
N LEU A 88 -1.02 -38.32 -17.14
CA LEU A 88 -1.11 -37.39 -15.99
C LEU A 88 -2.40 -37.46 -15.18
N VAL A 89 -3.37 -38.27 -15.63
CA VAL A 89 -4.66 -38.40 -14.94
C VAL A 89 -4.46 -38.90 -13.50
N GLY A 90 -4.84 -38.09 -12.52
CA GLY A 90 -4.74 -38.43 -11.10
C GLY A 90 -3.56 -37.83 -10.36
N ALA A 91 -2.56 -37.25 -11.04
CA ALA A 91 -1.49 -36.51 -10.37
C ALA A 91 -2.05 -35.28 -9.65
N THR A 92 -1.51 -34.97 -8.48
CA THR A 92 -1.90 -33.78 -7.71
C THR A 92 -0.82 -32.73 -7.88
N ILE A 93 -1.07 -31.74 -8.74
CA ILE A 93 -0.22 -30.56 -8.91
C ILE A 93 -1.07 -29.36 -8.48
N SER A 94 -0.69 -28.67 -7.40
CA SER A 94 -1.52 -27.60 -6.83
C SER A 94 -0.70 -26.65 -5.95
N THR A 95 -1.34 -25.55 -5.52
CA THR A 95 -0.77 -24.71 -4.45
C THR A 95 -0.97 -25.39 -3.08
N PHE A 96 -0.17 -24.97 -2.09
CA PHE A 96 -0.36 -25.40 -0.68
C PHE A 96 -1.79 -25.14 -0.20
N HIS A 97 -2.32 -23.94 -0.46
CA HIS A 97 -3.67 -23.57 -0.03
C HIS A 97 -4.75 -24.44 -0.69
N ALA A 98 -4.68 -24.62 -2.00
CA ALA A 98 -5.68 -25.44 -2.71
C ALA A 98 -5.66 -26.92 -2.27
N PHE A 99 -4.47 -27.46 -2.00
CA PHE A 99 -4.31 -28.80 -1.44
C PHE A 99 -4.92 -28.90 -0.04
N CYS A 100 -4.59 -27.94 0.85
CA CYS A 100 -5.09 -27.91 2.22
C CYS A 100 -6.59 -27.66 2.28
N ASP A 101 -7.13 -26.75 1.45
CA ASP A 101 -8.58 -26.49 1.37
C ASP A 101 -9.35 -27.75 1.04
N ARG A 102 -8.90 -28.50 0.01
CA ARG A 102 -9.50 -29.78 -0.35
C ARG A 102 -9.45 -30.77 0.81
N LEU A 103 -8.27 -30.92 1.44
CA LEU A 103 -8.08 -31.84 2.55
C LEU A 103 -9.00 -31.50 3.74
N VAL A 104 -9.12 -30.22 4.09
CA VAL A 104 -9.99 -29.75 5.19
C VAL A 104 -11.48 -29.96 4.84
N ARG A 105 -11.90 -29.69 3.62
CA ARG A 105 -13.30 -29.89 3.21
C ARG A 105 -13.70 -31.34 3.17
N ASP A 106 -12.84 -32.22 2.65
CA ASP A 106 -13.08 -33.66 2.59
C ASP A 106 -13.26 -34.28 4.00
N HIS A 107 -12.62 -33.68 4.99
CA HIS A 107 -12.60 -34.16 6.38
C HIS A 107 -13.13 -33.15 7.40
N ALA A 108 -13.97 -32.20 6.97
CA ALA A 108 -14.49 -31.13 7.83
C ALA A 108 -15.19 -31.65 9.09
N ILE A 109 -15.98 -32.72 8.95
CA ILE A 109 -16.72 -33.35 10.07
C ILE A 109 -15.77 -33.85 11.17
N GLU A 110 -14.60 -34.35 10.79
CA GLU A 110 -13.59 -34.85 11.76
C GLU A 110 -12.94 -33.75 12.58
N LEU A 111 -12.97 -32.54 12.06
CA LEU A 111 -12.54 -31.31 12.74
C LEU A 111 -13.68 -30.65 13.52
N GLY A 112 -14.90 -31.21 13.48
CA GLY A 112 -16.10 -30.62 14.07
C GLY A 112 -16.62 -29.40 13.29
N LEU A 113 -16.30 -29.34 11.98
CA LEU A 113 -16.65 -28.22 11.11
C LEU A 113 -17.77 -28.62 10.14
N THR A 114 -18.47 -27.62 9.61
CA THR A 114 -19.39 -27.83 8.48
C THR A 114 -18.62 -28.08 7.18
N SER A 115 -19.17 -28.89 6.29
CA SER A 115 -18.60 -29.09 4.95
C SER A 115 -18.73 -27.85 4.04
N GLN A 116 -19.57 -26.90 4.42
CA GLN A 116 -19.79 -25.64 3.70
C GLN A 116 -18.93 -24.49 4.23
N LEU A 117 -17.67 -24.78 4.58
CA LEU A 117 -16.71 -23.75 5.00
C LEU A 117 -16.46 -22.75 3.86
N ARG A 118 -16.55 -21.48 4.20
CA ARG A 118 -16.22 -20.39 3.30
C ARG A 118 -14.83 -19.86 3.59
N VAL A 119 -14.04 -19.67 2.51
CA VAL A 119 -12.74 -18.97 2.60
C VAL A 119 -12.97 -17.51 2.28
N ASP A 120 -12.67 -16.66 3.25
CA ASP A 120 -12.84 -15.21 3.13
C ASP A 120 -11.51 -14.54 2.75
N SER A 121 -11.60 -13.47 1.95
CA SER A 121 -10.49 -12.55 1.68
C SER A 121 -10.17 -11.72 2.93
N GLU A 122 -8.99 -11.08 2.95
CA GLU A 122 -8.59 -10.18 4.05
C GLU A 122 -9.65 -9.09 4.31
N ALA A 123 -10.19 -8.47 3.25
CA ALA A 123 -11.22 -7.45 3.38
C ALA A 123 -12.52 -8.00 3.99
N GLU A 124 -12.96 -9.20 3.55
CA GLU A 124 -14.14 -9.87 4.10
C GLU A 124 -13.95 -10.23 5.58
N ILE A 125 -12.76 -10.66 5.98
CA ILE A 125 -12.38 -10.89 7.38
C ILE A 125 -12.44 -9.58 8.18
N LEU A 126 -11.91 -8.48 7.66
CA LEU A 126 -11.94 -7.19 8.34
C LEU A 126 -13.36 -6.66 8.52
N VAL A 127 -14.23 -6.81 7.52
CA VAL A 127 -15.66 -6.47 7.62
C VAL A 127 -16.32 -7.34 8.70
N PHE A 128 -16.09 -8.65 8.67
CA PHE A 128 -16.62 -9.57 9.65
C PHE A 128 -16.18 -9.21 11.09
N LEU A 129 -14.90 -8.91 11.28
CA LEU A 129 -14.38 -8.50 12.58
C LEU A 129 -14.93 -7.14 13.05
N ARG A 130 -15.21 -6.22 12.14
CA ARG A 130 -15.85 -4.95 12.47
C ARG A 130 -17.26 -5.15 12.99
N GLU A 131 -18.02 -6.08 12.41
CA GLU A 131 -19.36 -6.45 12.87
C GLU A 131 -19.33 -7.12 14.25
N HIS A 132 -18.28 -7.91 14.53
CA HIS A 132 -18.08 -8.65 15.79
C HIS A 132 -17.04 -8.02 16.72
N LEU A 133 -16.78 -6.73 16.59
CA LEU A 133 -15.71 -6.03 17.30
C LEU A 133 -15.76 -6.21 18.83
N PHE A 134 -16.95 -6.13 19.40
CA PHE A 134 -17.14 -6.26 20.85
C PHE A 134 -16.89 -7.68 21.38
N GLU A 135 -16.97 -8.69 20.52
CA GLU A 135 -16.74 -10.10 20.87
C GLU A 135 -15.25 -10.45 20.90
N LEU A 136 -14.37 -9.60 20.34
CA LEU A 136 -12.92 -9.74 20.47
C LEU A 136 -12.41 -9.49 21.89
N GLY A 137 -13.20 -8.87 22.75
CA GLY A 137 -12.85 -8.61 24.16
C GLY A 137 -11.75 -7.58 24.34
N LEU A 138 -11.59 -6.67 23.39
CA LEU A 138 -10.61 -5.59 23.43
C LEU A 138 -10.99 -4.56 24.49
N ARG A 139 -10.00 -4.13 25.29
CA ARG A 139 -10.12 -3.07 26.30
C ARG A 139 -9.08 -1.99 26.05
N ARG A 140 -7.81 -2.35 26.17
CA ARG A 140 -6.66 -1.48 25.92
C ARG A 140 -6.60 -1.05 24.46
N TYR A 141 -6.84 -2.01 23.58
CA TYR A 141 -6.88 -1.81 22.14
C TYR A 141 -8.29 -1.52 21.60
N ALA A 142 -9.26 -1.22 22.50
CA ALA A 142 -10.59 -0.82 22.04
C ALA A 142 -10.50 0.43 21.17
N PRO A 143 -10.96 0.39 19.91
CA PRO A 143 -10.88 1.55 19.04
C PRO A 143 -11.90 2.60 19.45
N LEU A 144 -11.51 3.88 19.40
CA LEU A 144 -12.36 5.02 19.73
C LEU A 144 -12.91 5.74 18.49
N GLY A 145 -12.46 5.32 17.33
CA GLY A 145 -12.90 5.81 16.04
C GLY A 145 -12.97 4.67 15.03
N ASN A 146 -12.44 4.88 13.82
CA ASN A 146 -12.39 3.82 12.81
C ASN A 146 -11.48 2.66 13.26
N PRO A 147 -12.02 1.42 13.45
CA PRO A 147 -11.27 0.28 13.94
C PRO A 147 -10.34 -0.37 12.90
N ASP A 148 -10.43 0.02 11.62
CA ASP A 148 -9.89 -0.74 10.49
C ASP A 148 -8.38 -0.93 10.55
N GLY A 149 -7.66 0.13 10.94
CA GLY A 149 -6.20 0.06 11.08
C GLY A 149 -5.77 -0.93 12.16
N LEU A 150 -6.44 -0.93 13.29
CA LEU A 150 -6.17 -1.85 14.40
C LEU A 150 -6.53 -3.29 14.05
N LEU A 151 -7.71 -3.50 13.45
CA LEU A 151 -8.16 -4.84 13.04
C LEU A 151 -7.19 -5.47 12.05
N ARG A 152 -6.67 -4.69 11.10
CA ARG A 152 -5.65 -5.16 10.15
C ARG A 152 -4.35 -5.57 10.83
N GLU A 153 -3.90 -4.79 11.82
CA GLU A 153 -2.71 -5.14 12.59
C GLU A 153 -2.92 -6.41 13.44
N LEU A 154 -4.10 -6.57 14.05
CA LEU A 154 -4.45 -7.78 14.78
C LEU A 154 -4.47 -9.02 13.88
N VAL A 155 -5.13 -8.93 12.71
CA VAL A 155 -5.14 -10.02 11.72
C VAL A 155 -3.72 -10.38 11.30
N THR A 156 -2.87 -9.38 11.04
CA THR A 156 -1.45 -9.61 10.73
C THR A 156 -0.72 -10.38 11.84
N ILE A 157 -0.99 -10.08 13.11
CA ILE A 157 -0.41 -10.83 14.25
C ILE A 157 -0.96 -12.25 14.32
N PHE A 158 -2.25 -12.43 14.07
CA PHE A 158 -2.88 -13.77 14.10
C PHE A 158 -2.34 -14.65 12.97
N ASP A 159 -2.14 -14.08 11.78
CA ASP A 159 -1.49 -14.77 10.66
C ASP A 159 -0.06 -15.19 11.01
N ARG A 160 0.73 -14.27 11.58
CA ARG A 160 2.09 -14.60 12.06
C ARG A 160 2.10 -15.69 13.12
N ALA A 161 1.15 -15.65 14.07
CA ALA A 161 1.04 -16.72 15.07
C ALA A 161 0.80 -18.08 14.41
N ARG A 162 -0.07 -18.14 13.40
CA ARG A 162 -0.32 -19.36 12.63
C ARG A 162 0.87 -19.81 11.83
N ASP A 163 1.55 -18.89 11.14
CA ASP A 163 2.77 -19.18 10.38
C ASP A 163 3.90 -19.75 11.25
N GLU A 164 3.91 -19.39 12.55
CA GLU A 164 4.83 -19.89 13.57
C GLU A 164 4.31 -21.13 14.28
N ASP A 165 3.16 -21.68 13.88
CA ASP A 165 2.50 -22.83 14.55
C ASP A 165 2.17 -22.55 16.03
N VAL A 166 1.79 -21.31 16.34
CA VAL A 166 1.39 -20.86 17.68
C VAL A 166 -0.13 -20.86 17.77
N SER A 167 -0.69 -21.82 18.51
CA SER A 167 -2.12 -21.86 18.77
C SER A 167 -2.55 -20.75 19.75
N PRO A 168 -3.85 -20.36 19.80
CA PRO A 168 -4.34 -19.42 20.81
C PRO A 168 -3.97 -19.84 22.25
N ALA A 169 -4.14 -21.12 22.58
CA ALA A 169 -3.77 -21.63 23.90
C ALA A 169 -2.27 -21.49 24.20
N ALA A 170 -1.41 -21.73 23.20
CA ALA A 170 0.03 -21.54 23.37
C ALA A 170 0.37 -20.05 23.55
N TYR A 171 -0.32 -19.15 22.86
CA TYR A 171 -0.12 -17.71 23.01
C TYR A 171 -0.62 -17.23 24.40
N GLU A 172 -1.76 -17.70 24.87
CA GLU A 172 -2.26 -17.40 26.21
C GLU A 172 -1.31 -17.90 27.31
N ALA A 173 -0.77 -19.12 27.16
CA ALA A 173 0.22 -19.66 28.10
C ALA A 173 1.50 -18.82 28.12
N PHE A 174 1.96 -18.34 26.96
CA PHE A 174 3.09 -17.42 26.86
C PHE A 174 2.79 -16.10 27.58
N ALA A 175 1.63 -15.47 27.30
CA ALA A 175 1.24 -14.22 27.94
C ALA A 175 1.15 -14.36 29.48
N ALA A 176 0.61 -15.49 29.97
CA ALA A 176 0.59 -15.81 31.38
C ALA A 176 2.02 -15.94 31.98
N SER A 177 2.96 -16.53 31.24
CA SER A 177 4.36 -16.62 31.68
C SER A 177 5.03 -15.23 31.78
N LEU A 178 4.72 -14.30 30.89
CA LEU A 178 5.19 -12.91 31.00
C LEU A 178 4.66 -12.22 32.24
N ALA A 179 3.39 -12.46 32.62
CA ALA A 179 2.80 -11.87 33.82
C ALA A 179 3.51 -12.37 35.07
N VAL A 180 3.84 -13.67 35.15
CA VAL A 180 4.61 -14.24 36.26
C VAL A 180 6.03 -13.66 36.31
N ALA A 181 6.68 -13.48 35.16
CA ALA A 181 8.04 -12.97 35.07
C ALA A 181 8.15 -11.45 35.27
N ALA A 182 7.03 -10.72 35.31
CA ALA A 182 7.03 -9.27 35.41
C ALA A 182 7.59 -8.73 36.73
N GLY A 183 7.47 -9.48 37.86
CA GLY A 183 8.15 -9.22 39.13
C GLY A 183 7.90 -7.82 39.71
N GLY A 184 6.78 -7.16 39.36
CA GLY A 184 6.43 -5.80 39.80
C GLY A 184 7.02 -4.66 38.96
N ASP A 185 7.76 -4.96 37.91
CA ASP A 185 8.25 -3.96 36.93
C ASP A 185 7.09 -3.44 36.08
N PRO A 186 6.76 -2.14 36.13
CA PRO A 186 5.63 -1.57 35.38
C PRO A 186 5.69 -1.82 33.87
N ALA A 187 6.86 -1.74 33.25
CA ALA A 187 7.02 -1.94 31.79
C ALA A 187 6.79 -3.41 31.40
N ARG A 188 7.21 -4.35 32.25
CA ARG A 188 6.99 -5.79 32.04
C ARG A 188 5.52 -6.17 32.28
N ILE A 189 4.87 -5.55 33.28
CA ILE A 189 3.44 -5.71 33.52
C ILE A 189 2.65 -5.22 32.31
N ASP A 190 2.94 -4.00 31.83
CA ASP A 190 2.33 -3.41 30.64
C ASP A 190 2.43 -4.30 29.40
N ARG A 191 3.64 -4.84 29.16
CA ARG A 191 3.87 -5.82 28.08
C ARG A 191 3.04 -7.10 28.28
N ALA A 192 2.98 -7.64 29.49
CA ALA A 192 2.24 -8.87 29.78
C ALA A 192 0.73 -8.68 29.55
N GLU A 193 0.17 -7.56 30.03
CA GLU A 193 -1.25 -7.22 29.83
C GLU A 193 -1.59 -7.04 28.35
N SER A 194 -0.74 -6.33 27.61
CA SER A 194 -0.85 -6.16 26.17
C SER A 194 -0.90 -7.50 25.44
N GLN A 195 0.07 -8.37 25.70
CA GLN A 195 0.13 -9.69 25.06
C GLN A 195 -1.04 -10.60 25.47
N ALA A 196 -1.52 -10.50 26.72
CA ALA A 196 -2.68 -11.24 27.18
C ALA A 196 -3.97 -10.82 26.48
N GLU A 197 -4.13 -9.52 26.16
CA GLU A 197 -5.28 -9.05 25.41
C GLU A 197 -5.25 -9.52 23.96
N ILE A 198 -4.08 -9.45 23.31
CA ILE A 198 -3.89 -9.96 21.94
C ILE A 198 -4.16 -11.48 21.88
N ALA A 199 -3.67 -12.25 22.86
CA ALA A 199 -3.89 -13.70 22.92
C ALA A 199 -5.38 -14.05 23.05
N ARG A 200 -6.13 -13.36 23.92
CA ARG A 200 -7.59 -13.53 24.05
C ARG A 200 -8.34 -13.12 22.77
N ALA A 201 -7.93 -12.02 22.15
CA ALA A 201 -8.51 -11.58 20.87
C ALA A 201 -8.27 -12.63 19.77
N TYR A 202 -7.10 -13.26 19.75
CA TYR A 202 -6.78 -14.36 18.82
C TYR A 202 -7.67 -15.59 19.05
N ALA A 203 -7.90 -15.97 20.30
CA ALA A 203 -8.81 -17.08 20.64
C ALA A 203 -10.26 -16.74 20.21
N SER A 204 -10.71 -15.52 20.49
CA SER A 204 -12.04 -15.05 20.06
C SER A 204 -12.16 -15.02 18.55
N TYR A 205 -11.13 -14.55 17.83
CA TYR A 205 -11.07 -14.53 16.37
C TYR A 205 -11.28 -15.92 15.77
N GLN A 206 -10.51 -16.92 16.22
CA GLN A 206 -10.65 -18.28 15.70
C GLN A 206 -12.02 -18.87 16.02
N ARG A 207 -12.52 -18.68 17.23
CA ARG A 207 -13.84 -19.14 17.64
C ARG A 207 -14.94 -18.54 16.75
N LEU A 208 -14.94 -17.24 16.57
CA LEU A 208 -15.91 -16.52 15.75
C LEU A 208 -15.94 -17.02 14.31
N LEU A 209 -14.77 -17.19 13.68
CA LEU A 209 -14.71 -17.73 12.32
C LEU A 209 -15.35 -19.12 12.22
N LEU A 210 -15.00 -20.02 13.13
CA LEU A 210 -15.50 -21.40 13.13
C LEU A 210 -17.02 -21.46 13.41
N GLU A 211 -17.52 -20.69 14.37
CA GLU A 211 -18.96 -20.60 14.70
C GLU A 211 -19.79 -20.10 13.51
N HIS A 212 -19.22 -19.25 12.65
CA HIS A 212 -19.90 -18.73 11.45
C HIS A 212 -19.56 -19.50 10.18
N GLY A 213 -18.87 -20.65 10.27
CA GLY A 213 -18.49 -21.45 9.10
C GLY A 213 -17.51 -20.75 8.16
N ARG A 214 -16.69 -19.83 8.67
CA ARG A 214 -15.71 -19.04 7.91
C ARG A 214 -14.29 -19.50 8.22
N MET A 215 -13.41 -19.35 7.26
CA MET A 215 -11.97 -19.46 7.46
C MET A 215 -11.24 -18.47 6.56
N ASP A 216 -10.05 -18.06 6.96
CA ASP A 216 -9.12 -17.28 6.14
C ASP A 216 -8.08 -18.21 5.49
N PHE A 217 -7.22 -17.63 4.66
CA PHE A 217 -6.18 -18.38 3.96
C PHE A 217 -5.19 -19.08 4.91
N GLY A 218 -4.81 -18.43 6.02
CA GLY A 218 -3.91 -19.03 7.01
C GLY A 218 -4.53 -20.24 7.72
N ALA A 219 -5.84 -20.21 7.97
CA ALA A 219 -6.55 -21.30 8.61
C ALA A 219 -6.56 -22.58 7.77
N GLN A 220 -6.58 -22.50 6.44
CA GLN A 220 -6.54 -23.69 5.57
C GLN A 220 -5.35 -24.59 5.88
N ILE A 221 -4.15 -24.00 5.95
CA ILE A 221 -2.92 -24.76 6.20
C ILE A 221 -2.85 -25.24 7.67
N ALA A 222 -3.20 -24.37 8.63
CA ALA A 222 -3.18 -24.71 10.04
C ALA A 222 -4.16 -25.85 10.40
N LEU A 223 -5.37 -25.84 9.83
CA LEU A 223 -6.37 -26.89 10.01
C LEU A 223 -5.94 -28.21 9.35
N ALA A 224 -5.37 -28.16 8.15
CA ALA A 224 -4.83 -29.33 7.47
C ALA A 224 -3.68 -29.95 8.28
N LEU A 225 -2.76 -29.15 8.82
CA LEU A 225 -1.67 -29.62 9.67
C LEU A 225 -2.22 -30.25 10.95
N ARG A 226 -3.17 -29.60 11.61
CA ARG A 226 -3.86 -30.13 12.79
C ARG A 226 -4.53 -31.47 12.49
N LEU A 227 -5.26 -31.56 11.40
CA LEU A 227 -5.94 -32.78 10.96
C LEU A 227 -4.97 -33.97 10.82
N LEU A 228 -3.84 -33.75 10.11
CA LEU A 228 -2.84 -34.80 9.92
C LEU A 228 -2.08 -35.16 11.22
N ARG A 229 -1.94 -34.24 12.17
CA ARG A 229 -1.37 -34.51 13.49
C ARG A 229 -2.32 -35.35 14.36
N GLU A 230 -3.59 -35.00 14.42
CA GLU A 230 -4.59 -35.62 15.27
C GLU A 230 -5.13 -36.93 14.72
N ARG A 231 -5.13 -37.10 13.39
CA ARG A 231 -5.70 -38.28 12.70
C ARG A 231 -4.62 -39.14 12.05
N ALA A 232 -4.01 -40.02 12.84
CA ALA A 232 -2.91 -40.86 12.38
C ALA A 232 -3.28 -41.78 11.18
N TYR A 233 -4.54 -42.23 11.12
CA TYR A 233 -5.00 -43.06 9.97
C TYR A 233 -5.00 -42.26 8.68
N LEU A 234 -5.46 -41.00 8.69
CA LEU A 234 -5.48 -40.13 7.52
C LEU A 234 -4.07 -39.77 7.07
N ARG A 235 -3.19 -39.49 8.03
CA ARG A 235 -1.75 -39.27 7.74
C ARG A 235 -1.16 -40.46 7.00
N ARG A 236 -1.38 -41.69 7.47
CA ARG A 236 -0.88 -42.91 6.83
C ARG A 236 -1.46 -43.09 5.43
N GLU A 237 -2.78 -42.92 5.29
CA GLU A 237 -3.44 -42.98 3.98
C GLU A 237 -2.81 -42.03 2.97
N ARG A 238 -2.53 -40.75 3.38
CA ARG A 238 -1.89 -39.78 2.50
C ARG A 238 -0.43 -40.14 2.19
N GLN A 239 0.32 -40.66 3.14
CA GLN A 239 1.69 -41.18 2.93
C GLN A 239 1.73 -42.42 2.03
N GLU A 240 0.72 -43.27 2.07
CA GLU A 240 0.58 -44.41 1.16
C GLU A 240 0.20 -43.96 -0.26
N ARG A 241 -0.72 -42.98 -0.35
CA ARG A 241 -1.16 -42.43 -1.64
C ARG A 241 -0.03 -41.68 -2.32
N TYR A 242 0.63 -40.74 -1.63
CA TYR A 242 1.65 -39.88 -2.20
C TYR A 242 3.06 -40.45 -1.97
N ARG A 243 3.48 -41.28 -2.93
CA ARG A 243 4.80 -41.92 -2.88
C ARG A 243 5.94 -40.93 -3.07
N TYR A 244 5.71 -39.90 -3.89
CA TYR A 244 6.67 -38.81 -4.17
C TYR A 244 6.02 -37.47 -3.89
N VAL A 245 6.67 -36.68 -3.06
CA VAL A 245 6.28 -35.32 -2.73
C VAL A 245 7.34 -34.39 -3.29
N LEU A 246 6.92 -33.42 -4.11
CA LEU A 246 7.81 -32.42 -4.72
C LEU A 246 7.34 -31.03 -4.32
N VAL A 247 8.28 -30.13 -3.99
CA VAL A 247 7.97 -28.74 -3.58
C VAL A 247 8.84 -27.80 -4.38
N ASP A 248 8.23 -26.92 -5.18
CA ASP A 248 8.91 -25.85 -5.89
C ASP A 248 8.96 -24.58 -5.03
N GLU A 249 9.94 -23.71 -5.31
CA GLU A 249 10.19 -22.44 -4.59
C GLU A 249 10.20 -22.64 -3.04
N PHE A 250 10.86 -23.67 -2.58
CA PHE A 250 10.84 -24.10 -1.16
C PHE A 250 11.34 -23.01 -0.20
N GLN A 251 12.20 -22.07 -0.63
CA GLN A 251 12.66 -20.93 0.17
C GLN A 251 11.54 -19.94 0.52
N ASP A 252 10.39 -20.04 -0.14
CA ASP A 252 9.24 -19.17 0.14
C ASP A 252 8.21 -19.81 1.09
N THR A 253 8.48 -21.04 1.56
CA THR A 253 7.61 -21.74 2.52
C THR A 253 7.75 -21.17 3.93
N ASN A 254 6.63 -21.14 4.66
CA ASN A 254 6.62 -20.86 6.10
C ASN A 254 6.83 -22.13 6.93
N HIS A 255 6.95 -21.97 8.25
CA HIS A 255 7.20 -23.12 9.15
C HIS A 255 6.07 -24.16 9.07
N VAL A 256 4.80 -23.74 9.07
CA VAL A 256 3.64 -24.63 9.06
C VAL A 256 3.56 -25.44 7.76
N GLN A 257 3.91 -24.85 6.63
CA GLN A 257 4.00 -25.54 5.34
C GLN A 257 5.09 -26.61 5.34
N PHE A 258 6.24 -26.31 5.92
CA PHE A 258 7.29 -27.33 6.03
C PHE A 258 6.90 -28.47 6.97
N GLU A 259 6.25 -28.18 8.12
CA GLU A 259 5.71 -29.21 9.02
C GLU A 259 4.69 -30.08 8.29
N LEU A 260 3.80 -29.49 7.49
CA LEU A 260 2.85 -30.23 6.65
C LEU A 260 3.55 -31.19 5.68
N VAL A 261 4.57 -30.69 4.97
CA VAL A 261 5.34 -31.50 4.01
C VAL A 261 6.05 -32.66 4.72
N LYS A 262 6.60 -32.42 5.91
CA LYS A 262 7.23 -33.50 6.71
C LYS A 262 6.24 -34.60 7.10
N LEU A 263 5.00 -34.22 7.45
CA LEU A 263 3.96 -35.21 7.75
C LEU A 263 3.52 -36.00 6.53
N LEU A 264 3.49 -35.36 5.36
CA LEU A 264 3.10 -36.02 4.09
C LEU A 264 4.17 -36.97 3.57
N ALA A 265 5.44 -36.52 3.56
CA ALA A 265 6.55 -37.33 3.07
C ALA A 265 7.02 -38.39 4.04
N GLY A 266 6.85 -38.12 5.35
CA GLY A 266 7.37 -38.93 6.45
C GLY A 266 8.75 -38.48 6.93
N GLN A 267 9.08 -38.81 8.17
CA GLN A 267 10.36 -38.56 8.82
C GLN A 267 10.86 -39.80 9.59
N GLY A 268 12.17 -39.92 9.76
CA GLY A 268 12.75 -41.05 10.49
C GLY A 268 12.38 -42.41 9.87
N ALA A 269 11.67 -43.26 10.62
CA ALA A 269 11.17 -44.55 10.14
C ALA A 269 9.76 -44.50 9.57
N GLU A 270 9.09 -43.36 9.61
CA GLU A 270 7.74 -43.18 9.07
C GLU A 270 7.78 -42.74 7.60
N GLY A 271 6.84 -43.24 6.81
CA GLY A 271 6.68 -42.87 5.40
C GLY A 271 7.82 -43.30 4.48
N ARG A 272 7.78 -42.90 3.23
CA ARG A 272 8.77 -43.25 2.20
C ARG A 272 9.93 -42.29 2.06
N ARG A 273 9.77 -41.08 2.59
CA ARG A 273 10.77 -39.98 2.62
C ARG A 273 11.25 -39.55 1.22
N ASN A 274 10.45 -39.85 0.20
CA ASN A 274 10.74 -39.41 -1.18
C ASN A 274 10.30 -37.94 -1.36
N LEU A 275 11.01 -37.06 -0.69
CA LEU A 275 10.75 -35.62 -0.71
C LEU A 275 11.80 -34.92 -1.58
N THR A 276 11.35 -34.27 -2.65
CA THR A 276 12.20 -33.41 -3.48
C THR A 276 11.82 -31.95 -3.24
N VAL A 277 12.76 -31.14 -2.79
CA VAL A 277 12.56 -29.70 -2.65
C VAL A 277 13.50 -28.94 -3.58
N VAL A 278 13.00 -27.90 -4.24
CA VAL A 278 13.78 -27.04 -5.11
C VAL A 278 13.70 -25.62 -4.59
N GLY A 279 14.85 -24.96 -4.44
CA GLY A 279 14.89 -23.61 -3.92
C GLY A 279 16.19 -22.86 -4.13
N ASP A 280 16.14 -21.56 -3.84
CA ASP A 280 17.29 -20.65 -3.84
C ASP A 280 17.14 -19.65 -2.70
N ASP A 281 17.99 -19.77 -1.68
CA ASP A 281 18.00 -18.85 -0.54
C ASP A 281 18.24 -17.39 -0.95
N ASP A 282 18.97 -17.15 -2.04
CA ASP A 282 19.21 -15.81 -2.59
C ASP A 282 17.99 -15.19 -3.26
N GLN A 283 16.93 -15.97 -3.50
CA GLN A 283 15.64 -15.54 -4.04
C GLN A 283 14.48 -15.58 -3.03
N SER A 284 14.77 -15.76 -1.73
CA SER A 284 13.76 -15.68 -0.66
C SER A 284 13.40 -14.21 -0.37
N ILE A 285 12.25 -13.76 -0.89
CA ILE A 285 11.80 -12.36 -0.86
C ILE A 285 10.36 -12.19 -0.32
N TYR A 286 9.78 -13.21 0.31
CA TYR A 286 8.42 -13.22 0.84
C TYR A 286 8.36 -13.38 2.37
N ARG A 287 9.39 -12.93 3.10
CA ARG A 287 9.41 -12.94 4.57
C ARG A 287 8.21 -12.20 5.16
N PHE A 288 7.77 -11.12 4.53
CA PHE A 288 6.57 -10.38 4.94
C PHE A 288 5.27 -11.20 4.82
N ARG A 289 5.30 -12.37 4.13
CA ARG A 289 4.24 -13.38 4.05
C ARG A 289 4.57 -14.63 4.88
N GLY A 290 5.46 -14.53 5.86
CA GLY A 290 5.84 -15.64 6.72
C GLY A 290 6.88 -16.60 6.14
N ALA A 291 7.40 -16.37 4.92
CA ALA A 291 8.44 -17.22 4.34
C ALA A 291 9.69 -17.28 5.22
N LYS A 292 10.25 -18.48 5.38
CA LYS A 292 11.40 -18.76 6.24
C LYS A 292 12.54 -19.41 5.45
N ILE A 293 13.60 -18.65 5.28
CA ILE A 293 14.85 -19.19 4.69
C ILE A 293 15.41 -20.33 5.55
N GLU A 294 15.16 -20.30 6.84
CA GLU A 294 15.57 -21.34 7.79
C GLU A 294 14.99 -22.71 7.43
N ASN A 295 13.86 -22.80 6.74
CA ASN A 295 13.33 -24.05 6.24
C ASN A 295 14.28 -24.71 5.23
N LEU A 296 14.88 -23.90 4.35
CA LEU A 296 15.84 -24.40 3.36
C LEU A 296 17.19 -24.72 4.02
N LEU A 297 17.65 -23.89 4.95
CA LEU A 297 18.88 -24.12 5.71
C LEU A 297 18.76 -25.36 6.61
N GLY A 298 17.62 -25.52 7.31
CA GLY A 298 17.34 -26.65 8.20
C GLY A 298 16.85 -27.92 7.50
N PHE A 299 16.80 -27.96 6.15
CA PHE A 299 16.32 -29.14 5.44
C PHE A 299 17.17 -30.37 5.72
N GLN A 300 18.51 -30.22 5.75
CA GLN A 300 19.44 -31.31 6.05
C GLN A 300 19.41 -31.72 7.53
N GLU A 301 18.99 -30.85 8.45
CA GLU A 301 18.75 -31.25 9.85
C GLU A 301 17.53 -32.16 9.96
N ALA A 302 16.47 -31.86 9.17
CA ALA A 302 15.26 -32.69 9.13
C ALA A 302 15.47 -34.01 8.37
N TYR A 303 16.35 -34.00 7.36
CA TYR A 303 16.68 -35.14 6.50
C TYR A 303 18.21 -35.24 6.32
N PRO A 304 18.92 -35.82 7.31
CA PRO A 304 20.41 -35.87 7.30
C PRO A 304 21.01 -36.66 6.15
N ASP A 305 20.23 -37.59 5.56
CA ASP A 305 20.62 -38.42 4.42
C ASP A 305 20.20 -37.84 3.06
N ALA A 306 19.76 -36.58 3.06
CA ALA A 306 19.34 -35.90 1.83
C ALA A 306 20.49 -35.78 0.83
N ASN A 307 20.22 -36.16 -0.41
CA ASN A 307 21.12 -35.85 -1.53
C ASN A 307 20.96 -34.36 -1.87
N VAL A 308 22.08 -33.68 -2.11
CA VAL A 308 22.08 -32.25 -2.50
C VAL A 308 22.64 -32.12 -3.91
N GLN A 309 21.85 -31.52 -4.79
CA GLN A 309 22.24 -31.16 -6.14
C GLN A 309 22.26 -29.65 -6.30
N VAL A 310 23.41 -29.10 -6.69
CA VAL A 310 23.58 -27.66 -6.95
C VAL A 310 23.56 -27.38 -8.43
N LEU A 311 22.64 -26.61 -8.93
CA LEU A 311 22.56 -26.22 -10.34
C LEU A 311 23.23 -24.85 -10.52
N ARG A 312 24.33 -24.81 -11.28
CA ARG A 312 25.15 -23.59 -11.47
C ARG A 312 25.10 -23.03 -12.89
N GLN A 313 24.76 -23.87 -13.88
CA GLN A 313 24.70 -23.40 -15.28
C GLN A 313 23.48 -22.46 -15.45
N ASN A 314 23.76 -21.20 -15.78
CA ASN A 314 22.74 -20.19 -16.01
C ASN A 314 22.48 -20.03 -17.52
N TYR A 315 21.24 -20.24 -17.94
CA TYR A 315 20.79 -20.15 -19.33
C TYR A 315 20.00 -18.86 -19.62
N ARG A 316 20.07 -17.86 -18.72
CA ARG A 316 19.33 -16.61 -18.84
C ARG A 316 20.24 -15.42 -19.10
N SER A 317 21.16 -15.16 -18.21
CA SER A 317 21.88 -13.89 -18.11
C SER A 317 23.33 -14.02 -18.54
N GLY A 318 23.84 -13.00 -19.21
CA GLY A 318 25.25 -12.89 -19.54
C GLY A 318 26.13 -12.70 -18.30
N ARG A 319 27.43 -13.12 -18.42
CA ARG A 319 28.39 -13.10 -17.30
C ARG A 319 28.52 -11.71 -16.64
N ARG A 320 28.50 -10.62 -17.46
CA ARG A 320 28.66 -9.26 -16.94
C ARG A 320 27.49 -8.82 -16.05
N ILE A 321 26.34 -9.50 -16.12
CA ILE A 321 25.21 -9.31 -15.23
C ILE A 321 25.35 -10.20 -13.99
N LEU A 322 25.75 -11.45 -14.15
CA LEU A 322 25.87 -12.42 -13.06
C LEU A 322 26.97 -12.06 -12.06
N ASP A 323 28.14 -11.59 -12.54
CA ASP A 323 29.25 -11.26 -11.66
C ASP A 323 28.93 -10.11 -10.68
N PRO A 324 28.33 -8.98 -11.08
CA PRO A 324 27.83 -7.95 -10.15
C PRO A 324 26.72 -8.44 -9.21
N ALA A 325 25.78 -9.25 -9.71
CA ALA A 325 24.72 -9.81 -8.90
C ALA A 325 25.27 -10.74 -7.80
N HIS A 326 26.25 -11.59 -8.17
CA HIS A 326 26.93 -12.45 -7.21
C HIS A 326 27.69 -11.63 -6.15
N ARG A 327 28.39 -10.57 -6.55
CA ARG A 327 29.11 -9.68 -5.63
C ARG A 327 28.17 -9.03 -4.62
N LEU A 328 27.05 -8.53 -5.10
CA LEU A 328 26.01 -7.96 -4.23
C LEU A 328 25.52 -8.97 -3.19
N ILE A 329 25.14 -10.18 -3.62
CA ILE A 329 24.48 -11.11 -2.70
C ILE A 329 25.45 -11.71 -1.68
N GLN A 330 26.77 -11.68 -1.96
CA GLN A 330 27.80 -12.09 -1.01
C GLN A 330 27.82 -11.25 0.27
N GLU A 331 27.37 -10.00 0.23
CA GLU A 331 27.22 -9.15 1.41
C GLU A 331 26.17 -9.67 2.40
N ASN A 332 25.39 -10.69 2.04
CA ASN A 332 24.50 -11.38 2.97
C ASN A 332 25.18 -12.51 3.74
N ASN A 333 26.44 -12.84 3.47
CA ASN A 333 27.18 -13.81 4.29
C ASN A 333 27.29 -13.33 5.75
N PRO A 334 27.27 -14.24 6.76
CA PRO A 334 27.29 -15.70 6.62
C PRO A 334 25.90 -16.36 6.45
N ALA A 335 24.82 -15.63 6.40
CA ALA A 335 23.44 -16.14 6.38
C ALA A 335 23.00 -16.62 4.97
N ARG A 336 23.84 -17.38 4.29
CA ARG A 336 23.57 -17.98 2.98
C ARG A 336 23.99 -19.43 2.96
N LEU A 337 23.27 -20.28 2.20
CA LEU A 337 23.60 -21.69 1.99
C LEU A 337 25.06 -21.92 1.54
N GLU A 338 25.57 -21.05 0.68
CA GLU A 338 26.94 -21.11 0.20
C GLU A 338 27.96 -21.08 1.35
N HIS A 339 27.72 -20.20 2.34
CA HIS A 339 28.62 -20.06 3.50
C HIS A 339 28.35 -21.12 4.59
N GLU A 340 27.07 -21.37 4.88
CA GLU A 340 26.66 -22.21 6.00
C GLU A 340 26.89 -23.70 5.72
N LEU A 341 26.63 -24.14 4.49
CA LEU A 341 26.76 -25.54 4.08
C LEU A 341 27.97 -25.79 3.17
N GLY A 342 28.74 -24.78 2.79
CA GLY A 342 29.94 -24.91 2.01
C GLY A 342 29.73 -25.28 0.53
N TYR A 343 28.54 -25.04 -0.03
CA TYR A 343 28.26 -25.33 -1.43
C TYR A 343 28.60 -24.13 -2.32
N ASP A 344 29.37 -24.37 -3.39
CA ASP A 344 29.60 -23.36 -4.43
C ASP A 344 28.35 -23.13 -5.26
N LYS A 345 27.72 -21.96 -5.07
CA LYS A 345 26.51 -21.49 -5.76
C LYS A 345 26.79 -20.49 -6.88
N ARG A 346 28.05 -20.17 -7.15
CA ARG A 346 28.38 -19.19 -8.18
C ARG A 346 27.83 -19.60 -9.53
N LEU A 347 26.99 -18.77 -10.13
CA LEU A 347 26.38 -19.04 -11.44
C LEU A 347 27.39 -18.90 -12.57
N ILE A 348 27.32 -19.82 -13.51
CA ILE A 348 28.17 -19.88 -14.69
C ILE A 348 27.29 -19.56 -15.90
N ALA A 349 27.55 -18.45 -16.59
CA ALA A 349 26.80 -18.07 -17.76
C ALA A 349 26.98 -19.11 -18.89
N ASN A 350 25.87 -19.64 -19.37
CA ASN A 350 25.84 -20.58 -20.51
C ASN A 350 24.93 -20.01 -21.61
N VAL A 351 25.24 -18.78 -22.02
CA VAL A 351 24.55 -18.03 -23.09
C VAL A 351 25.60 -17.41 -24.02
N PRO A 352 25.28 -17.17 -25.31
CA PRO A 352 26.25 -16.62 -26.27
C PRO A 352 26.58 -15.16 -26.11
N TRP A 353 25.74 -14.40 -25.36
CA TRP A 353 25.94 -12.95 -25.10
C TRP A 353 26.66 -12.70 -23.76
N PRO A 354 27.60 -11.74 -23.73
CA PRO A 354 28.36 -11.44 -22.51
C PRO A 354 27.50 -10.71 -21.43
N GLY A 355 26.39 -10.09 -21.83
CA GLY A 355 25.63 -9.15 -21.03
C GLY A 355 26.24 -7.75 -21.00
N ASP A 356 25.45 -6.79 -20.53
CA ASP A 356 25.87 -5.41 -20.32
C ASP A 356 25.24 -4.86 -19.05
N VAL A 357 26.02 -4.10 -18.24
CA VAL A 357 25.53 -3.46 -17.03
C VAL A 357 25.98 -2.01 -16.99
N GLU A 358 25.03 -1.11 -16.87
CA GLU A 358 25.25 0.32 -16.84
C GLU A 358 24.56 0.95 -15.63
N ALA A 359 25.19 1.96 -15.01
CA ALA A 359 24.59 2.77 -13.97
C ALA A 359 24.50 4.23 -14.44
N ARG A 360 23.32 4.83 -14.32
CA ARG A 360 23.03 6.21 -14.74
C ARG A 360 22.48 7.04 -13.59
N ALA A 361 23.04 8.23 -13.40
CA ALA A 361 22.57 9.20 -12.43
C ALA A 361 21.79 10.32 -13.12
N PHE A 362 20.69 10.74 -12.53
CA PHE A 362 19.84 11.81 -13.02
C PHE A 362 19.68 12.88 -11.95
N ARG A 363 19.31 14.10 -12.37
CA ARG A 363 19.05 15.18 -11.43
C ARG A 363 17.74 14.98 -10.70
N THR A 364 16.64 14.74 -11.45
CA THR A 364 15.30 14.58 -10.90
C THR A 364 14.66 13.25 -11.29
N ALA A 365 13.59 12.85 -10.59
CA ALA A 365 12.78 11.69 -10.93
C ALA A 365 12.17 11.78 -12.35
N SER A 366 11.84 12.99 -12.79
CA SER A 366 11.32 13.24 -14.14
C SER A 366 12.39 13.07 -15.21
N ASP A 367 13.63 13.57 -14.96
CA ASP A 367 14.77 13.36 -15.87
C ASP A 367 15.08 11.86 -16.03
N GLU A 368 15.01 11.11 -14.92
CA GLU A 368 15.19 9.64 -14.91
C GLU A 368 14.15 8.94 -15.78
N ALA A 369 12.86 9.24 -15.55
CA ALA A 369 11.76 8.61 -16.26
C ALA A 369 11.78 8.97 -17.77
N GLU A 370 12.03 10.23 -18.09
CA GLU A 370 12.10 10.74 -19.46
C GLU A 370 13.25 10.08 -20.23
N ALA A 371 14.44 10.02 -19.64
CA ALA A 371 15.61 9.42 -20.29
C ALA A 371 15.42 7.92 -20.54
N VAL A 372 14.77 7.20 -19.60
CA VAL A 372 14.46 5.78 -19.76
C VAL A 372 13.43 5.61 -20.89
N ALA A 373 12.34 6.37 -20.89
CA ALA A 373 11.31 6.28 -21.93
C ALA A 373 11.84 6.65 -23.31
N ALA A 374 12.66 7.73 -23.41
CA ALA A 374 13.30 8.13 -24.66
C ALA A 374 14.27 7.06 -25.20
N GLY A 375 15.05 6.43 -24.30
CA GLY A 375 15.94 5.33 -24.68
C GLY A 375 15.19 4.10 -25.19
N ILE A 376 14.07 3.75 -24.60
CA ILE A 376 13.19 2.67 -25.04
C ILE A 376 12.57 3.03 -26.39
N ALA A 377 12.01 4.23 -26.50
CA ALA A 377 11.39 4.70 -27.75
C ALA A 377 12.37 4.72 -28.93
N ALA A 378 13.62 5.15 -28.70
CA ALA A 378 14.66 5.12 -29.71
C ALA A 378 15.00 3.69 -30.17
N ALA A 379 15.16 2.75 -29.24
CA ALA A 379 15.45 1.36 -29.58
C ALA A 379 14.29 0.63 -30.29
N ILE A 380 13.05 1.04 -30.06
CA ILE A 380 11.88 0.56 -30.78
C ILE A 380 11.85 1.18 -32.19
N ALA A 381 12.11 2.48 -32.29
CA ALA A 381 12.07 3.21 -33.57
C ALA A 381 13.16 2.78 -34.55
N ASP A 382 14.35 2.40 -34.07
CA ASP A 382 15.44 1.89 -34.89
C ASP A 382 15.28 0.39 -35.23
N GLY A 383 14.22 -0.26 -34.72
CA GLY A 383 13.89 -1.67 -34.99
C GLY A 383 14.81 -2.68 -34.31
N THR A 384 15.69 -2.26 -33.40
CA THR A 384 16.61 -3.16 -32.70
C THR A 384 15.92 -4.00 -31.62
N ARG A 385 14.78 -3.50 -31.08
CA ARG A 385 14.02 -4.13 -30.02
C ARG A 385 12.51 -3.93 -30.20
N ALA A 386 11.75 -4.90 -29.71
CA ALA A 386 10.30 -4.79 -29.57
C ALA A 386 9.92 -4.27 -28.15
N PRO A 387 8.77 -3.62 -27.97
CA PRO A 387 8.32 -3.18 -26.63
C PRO A 387 8.38 -4.25 -25.54
N ARG A 388 7.99 -5.48 -25.84
CA ARG A 388 8.03 -6.64 -24.94
C ARG A 388 9.42 -7.02 -24.44
N ASP A 389 10.49 -6.56 -25.10
CA ASP A 389 11.86 -6.83 -24.70
C ASP A 389 12.28 -6.04 -23.46
N PHE A 390 11.49 -5.03 -23.07
CA PHE A 390 11.82 -4.12 -21.99
C PHE A 390 10.98 -4.35 -20.74
N ALA A 391 11.64 -4.29 -19.58
CA ALA A 391 10.97 -4.16 -18.30
C ALA A 391 11.57 -3.01 -17.48
N ILE A 392 10.70 -2.24 -16.81
CA ILE A 392 11.07 -1.25 -15.82
C ILE A 392 10.65 -1.78 -14.45
N LEU A 393 11.64 -2.03 -13.60
CA LEU A 393 11.44 -2.60 -12.27
C LEU A 393 11.70 -1.56 -11.20
N THR A 394 10.80 -1.45 -10.23
CA THR A 394 10.96 -0.57 -9.08
C THR A 394 10.66 -1.31 -7.77
N ARG A 395 10.97 -0.70 -6.62
CA ARG A 395 10.68 -1.30 -5.31
C ARG A 395 9.19 -1.24 -4.94
N ALA A 396 8.48 -0.22 -5.36
CA ALA A 396 7.08 -0.01 -5.01
C ALA A 396 6.26 0.49 -6.21
N HIS A 397 4.98 0.12 -6.28
CA HIS A 397 4.09 0.47 -7.39
C HIS A 397 4.01 1.97 -7.68
N ARG A 398 3.98 2.82 -6.63
CA ARG A 398 3.95 4.29 -6.78
C ARG A 398 5.18 4.84 -7.51
N HIS A 399 6.29 4.13 -7.50
CA HIS A 399 7.51 4.53 -8.17
C HIS A 399 7.47 4.30 -9.69
N LEU A 400 6.46 3.60 -10.20
CA LEU A 400 6.24 3.37 -11.63
C LEU A 400 5.48 4.52 -12.33
N ASP A 401 4.79 5.39 -11.57
CA ASP A 401 3.94 6.43 -12.13
C ASP A 401 4.68 7.41 -13.06
N PRO A 402 5.88 7.92 -12.72
CA PRO A 402 6.64 8.79 -13.62
C PRO A 402 7.00 8.11 -14.95
N PHE A 403 7.38 6.82 -14.90
CA PHE A 403 7.73 6.06 -16.10
C PHE A 403 6.51 5.78 -16.98
N ALA A 404 5.35 5.48 -16.39
CA ALA A 404 4.11 5.31 -17.13
C ALA A 404 3.71 6.60 -17.86
N LEU A 405 3.88 7.75 -17.22
CA LEU A 405 3.63 9.05 -17.84
C LEU A 405 4.61 9.33 -18.99
N ALA A 406 5.91 9.10 -18.76
CA ALA A 406 6.94 9.33 -19.77
C ALA A 406 6.77 8.39 -20.98
N LEU A 407 6.50 7.10 -20.79
CA LEU A 407 6.22 6.16 -21.89
C LEU A 407 5.01 6.58 -22.70
N ARG A 408 3.94 7.04 -22.05
CA ARG A 408 2.74 7.55 -22.74
C ARG A 408 3.06 8.78 -23.59
N SER A 409 3.87 9.71 -23.08
CA SER A 409 4.27 10.91 -23.84
C SER A 409 5.13 10.59 -25.06
N HIS A 410 5.86 9.48 -25.04
CA HIS A 410 6.61 8.96 -26.18
C HIS A 410 5.81 8.03 -27.09
N GLY A 411 4.51 7.79 -26.82
CA GLY A 411 3.68 6.88 -27.59
C GLY A 411 4.09 5.41 -27.49
N VAL A 412 4.87 5.05 -26.46
CA VAL A 412 5.35 3.68 -26.25
C VAL A 412 4.28 2.86 -25.50
N PRO A 413 3.82 1.73 -26.07
CA PRO A 413 2.87 0.88 -25.38
C PRO A 413 3.50 0.25 -24.14
N PHE A 414 2.79 0.27 -23.02
CA PHE A 414 3.25 -0.33 -21.76
C PHE A 414 2.11 -1.03 -21.02
N ARG A 415 2.48 -2.04 -20.25
CA ARG A 415 1.59 -2.78 -19.35
C ARG A 415 2.07 -2.66 -17.92
N ARG A 416 1.19 -2.37 -17.00
CA ARG A 416 1.47 -2.29 -15.57
C ARG A 416 0.84 -3.47 -14.86
N THR A 417 1.65 -4.45 -14.47
CA THR A 417 1.18 -5.66 -13.79
C THR A 417 1.00 -5.44 -12.28
N GLY A 418 -0.03 -6.06 -11.71
CA GLY A 418 -0.32 -6.01 -10.27
C GLY A 418 -1.06 -4.76 -9.83
N ARG A 419 -1.66 -4.01 -10.74
CA ARG A 419 -2.57 -2.93 -10.39
C ARG A 419 -3.89 -3.56 -9.93
N ARG A 420 -4.18 -3.47 -8.64
CA ARG A 420 -5.55 -3.54 -8.15
C ARG A 420 -6.33 -2.45 -8.87
N GLY A 421 -7.62 -2.52 -8.99
CA GLY A 421 -8.33 -1.41 -9.55
C GLY A 421 -9.48 -1.77 -10.47
N LEU A 422 -10.14 -2.91 -10.24
CA LEU A 422 -11.39 -3.23 -10.90
C LEU A 422 -12.41 -2.10 -10.68
N TYR A 423 -12.51 -1.63 -9.44
CA TYR A 423 -13.47 -0.58 -9.06
C TYR A 423 -13.12 0.81 -9.60
N SER A 424 -11.88 1.03 -10.05
CA SER A 424 -11.45 2.28 -10.68
C SER A 424 -11.58 2.27 -12.21
N ARG A 425 -12.03 1.18 -12.81
CA ARG A 425 -12.25 1.11 -14.26
C ARG A 425 -13.50 1.90 -14.65
N PRO A 426 -13.45 2.73 -15.70
CA PRO A 426 -14.56 3.61 -16.07
C PRO A 426 -15.90 2.89 -16.20
N GLU A 427 -15.94 1.76 -16.91
CA GLU A 427 -17.13 0.94 -17.11
C GLU A 427 -17.68 0.36 -15.80
N VAL A 428 -16.81 0.00 -14.86
CA VAL A 428 -17.17 -0.50 -13.53
C VAL A 428 -17.63 0.63 -12.64
N MET A 429 -16.92 1.76 -12.64
CA MET A 429 -17.29 2.97 -11.89
C MET A 429 -18.67 3.48 -12.33
N LEU A 430 -18.94 3.51 -13.64
CA LEU A 430 -20.26 3.88 -14.15
C LEU A 430 -21.35 2.97 -13.56
N CYS A 431 -21.17 1.65 -13.65
CA CYS A 431 -22.15 0.69 -13.11
C CYS A 431 -22.36 0.86 -11.61
N LEU A 432 -21.26 0.99 -10.85
CA LEU A 432 -21.35 1.15 -9.39
C LEU A 432 -22.00 2.48 -9.00
N ASN A 433 -21.70 3.58 -9.70
CA ASN A 433 -22.32 4.87 -9.42
C ASN A 433 -23.83 4.84 -9.73
N VAL A 434 -24.25 4.21 -10.82
CA VAL A 434 -25.70 4.03 -11.07
C VAL A 434 -26.36 3.16 -9.98
N LEU A 435 -25.74 2.04 -9.59
CA LEU A 435 -26.27 1.19 -8.52
C LEU A 435 -26.30 1.93 -7.16
N ARG A 436 -25.33 2.81 -6.85
CA ARG A 436 -25.36 3.67 -5.65
C ARG A 436 -26.55 4.61 -5.66
N THR A 437 -26.87 5.23 -6.82
CA THR A 437 -28.07 6.08 -6.91
C THR A 437 -29.37 5.29 -6.77
N VAL A 438 -29.38 4.00 -7.14
CA VAL A 438 -30.52 3.10 -6.94
C VAL A 438 -30.63 2.68 -5.46
N ALA A 439 -29.51 2.44 -4.78
CA ALA A 439 -29.45 2.12 -3.36
C ALA A 439 -29.84 3.34 -2.50
N ASP A 440 -29.31 4.50 -2.84
CA ASP A 440 -29.58 5.78 -2.17
C ASP A 440 -29.78 6.90 -3.21
N PRO A 441 -31.02 7.30 -3.50
CA PRO A 441 -31.29 8.41 -4.41
C PRO A 441 -30.76 9.77 -3.95
N ALA A 442 -30.35 9.88 -2.68
CA ALA A 442 -29.73 11.11 -2.14
C ALA A 442 -28.23 11.18 -2.37
N ASP A 443 -27.58 10.11 -2.87
CA ASP A 443 -26.14 10.12 -3.21
C ASP A 443 -25.88 11.04 -4.41
N GLY A 444 -25.59 12.30 -4.09
CA GLY A 444 -25.29 13.33 -5.09
C GLY A 444 -23.98 13.12 -5.80
N ALA A 445 -22.98 12.48 -5.17
CA ALA A 445 -21.68 12.21 -5.79
C ALA A 445 -21.83 11.12 -6.88
N ALA A 446 -22.52 10.04 -6.55
CA ALA A 446 -22.79 8.97 -7.51
C ALA A 446 -23.62 9.47 -8.71
N ALA A 447 -24.66 10.29 -8.45
CA ALA A 447 -25.47 10.91 -9.50
C ALA A 447 -24.64 11.85 -10.39
N TYR A 448 -23.74 12.64 -9.79
CA TYR A 448 -22.83 13.53 -10.53
C TYR A 448 -21.93 12.76 -11.49
N HIS A 449 -21.28 11.72 -11.01
CA HIS A 449 -20.38 10.90 -11.83
C HIS A 449 -21.14 10.10 -12.90
N ALA A 450 -22.31 9.56 -12.58
CA ALA A 450 -23.12 8.84 -13.57
C ALA A 450 -23.60 9.74 -14.71
N LEU A 451 -24.13 10.92 -14.41
CA LEU A 451 -24.58 11.88 -15.41
C LEU A 451 -23.44 12.44 -16.27
N GLY A 452 -22.23 12.61 -15.67
CA GLY A 452 -21.03 13.10 -16.34
C GLY A 452 -20.33 12.05 -17.21
N ASP A 453 -20.69 10.77 -17.09
CA ASP A 453 -20.13 9.74 -17.95
C ASP A 453 -20.48 9.96 -19.42
N PRO A 454 -19.55 9.72 -20.37
CA PRO A 454 -19.80 9.87 -21.81
C PRO A 454 -21.04 9.13 -22.32
N LEU A 455 -21.45 8.05 -21.66
CA LEU A 455 -22.66 7.30 -22.01
C LEU A 455 -23.93 8.15 -21.86
N PHE A 456 -23.99 9.02 -20.85
CA PHE A 456 -25.11 9.96 -20.65
C PHE A 456 -24.79 11.34 -21.23
N GLY A 457 -23.60 11.89 -21.00
CA GLY A 457 -23.04 13.06 -21.67
C GLY A 457 -23.64 14.39 -21.22
N ALA A 458 -23.94 14.57 -19.93
CA ALA A 458 -24.35 15.87 -19.40
C ALA A 458 -23.20 16.89 -19.47
N ASP A 459 -23.56 18.16 -19.73
CA ASP A 459 -22.60 19.24 -19.80
C ASP A 459 -21.88 19.44 -18.46
N PRO A 460 -20.54 19.47 -18.41
CA PRO A 460 -19.79 19.61 -17.18
C PRO A 460 -20.08 20.91 -16.40
N VAL A 461 -20.41 22.00 -17.09
CA VAL A 461 -20.73 23.30 -16.44
C VAL A 461 -22.06 23.22 -15.74
N ASP A 462 -23.10 22.66 -16.41
CA ASP A 462 -24.39 22.41 -15.79
C ASP A 462 -24.27 21.50 -14.56
N LEU A 463 -23.48 20.43 -14.70
CA LEU A 463 -23.25 19.49 -13.58
C LEU A 463 -22.56 20.17 -12.39
N ALA A 464 -21.57 21.02 -12.64
CA ALA A 464 -20.90 21.78 -11.58
C ALA A 464 -21.87 22.72 -10.86
N GLU A 465 -22.74 23.43 -11.62
CA GLU A 465 -23.78 24.30 -11.03
C GLU A 465 -24.81 23.51 -10.24
N LEU A 466 -25.31 22.39 -10.79
CA LEU A 466 -26.24 21.50 -10.11
C LEU A 466 -25.62 20.94 -8.81
N GLY A 467 -24.36 20.54 -8.83
CA GLY A 467 -23.63 20.06 -7.68
C GLY A 467 -23.45 21.12 -6.59
N ALA A 468 -23.12 22.36 -6.99
CA ALA A 468 -23.02 23.49 -6.08
C ALA A 468 -24.36 23.80 -5.39
N ARG A 469 -25.45 23.84 -6.16
CA ARG A 469 -26.80 24.08 -5.63
C ARG A 469 -27.31 22.95 -4.76
N SER A 470 -27.06 21.69 -5.13
CA SER A 470 -27.41 20.51 -4.33
C SER A 470 -26.80 20.62 -2.94
N ARG A 471 -25.52 20.97 -2.84
CA ARG A 471 -24.83 21.18 -1.56
C ARG A 471 -25.39 22.36 -0.78
N HIS A 472 -25.68 23.48 -1.43
CA HIS A 472 -26.19 24.68 -0.78
C HIS A 472 -27.62 24.49 -0.23
N THR A 473 -28.47 23.77 -0.99
CA THR A 473 -29.88 23.55 -0.64
C THR A 473 -30.14 22.29 0.13
N HIS A 474 -29.11 21.42 0.32
CA HIS A 474 -29.21 20.08 0.93
C HIS A 474 -30.27 19.18 0.24
N ARG A 475 -30.46 19.37 -1.07
CA ARG A 475 -31.40 18.57 -1.87
C ARG A 475 -30.65 17.54 -2.73
N PRO A 476 -31.22 16.34 -2.95
CA PRO A 476 -30.62 15.34 -3.84
C PRO A 476 -30.35 15.91 -5.23
N LEU A 477 -29.13 15.67 -5.75
CA LEU A 477 -28.68 16.22 -7.06
C LEU A 477 -29.59 15.77 -8.18
N LEU A 478 -29.97 14.50 -8.24
CA LEU A 478 -30.85 13.97 -9.29
C LEU A 478 -32.23 14.62 -9.28
N ALA A 479 -32.82 14.83 -8.10
CA ALA A 479 -34.11 15.50 -8.00
C ALA A 479 -34.03 16.96 -8.49
N LEU A 480 -32.96 17.67 -8.10
CA LEU A 480 -32.71 19.04 -8.55
C LEU A 480 -32.46 19.11 -10.07
N ALA A 481 -31.71 18.15 -10.61
CA ALA A 481 -31.45 18.07 -12.05
C ALA A 481 -32.74 17.87 -12.87
N ILE A 482 -33.62 16.99 -12.40
CA ILE A 482 -34.93 16.77 -13.05
C ILE A 482 -35.78 18.04 -13.04
N GLU A 483 -35.86 18.73 -11.90
CA GLU A 483 -36.65 19.96 -11.75
C GLU A 483 -36.13 21.07 -12.66
N ARG A 484 -34.81 21.34 -12.65
CA ARG A 484 -34.23 22.40 -13.47
C ARG A 484 -34.27 22.11 -14.98
N THR A 485 -34.14 20.83 -15.34
CA THR A 485 -34.33 20.37 -16.71
C THR A 485 -35.75 20.65 -17.18
N ALA A 486 -36.74 20.38 -16.34
CA ALA A 486 -38.16 20.67 -16.64
C ALA A 486 -38.43 22.18 -16.73
N ALA A 487 -37.71 23.01 -15.96
CA ALA A 487 -37.78 24.45 -16.02
C ALA A 487 -37.06 25.08 -17.24
N GLY A 488 -36.31 24.27 -18.00
CA GLY A 488 -35.57 24.73 -19.19
C GLY A 488 -34.26 25.47 -18.87
N GLU A 489 -33.73 25.30 -17.64
CA GLU A 489 -32.58 26.04 -17.14
C GLU A 489 -31.23 25.31 -17.42
N CYS A 490 -31.25 24.18 -18.09
CA CYS A 490 -30.06 23.40 -18.49
C CYS A 490 -29.85 23.37 -20.01
N THR A 491 -28.63 23.10 -20.42
CA THR A 491 -28.28 22.88 -21.84
C THR A 491 -29.07 21.73 -22.46
N ALA A 492 -29.11 21.65 -23.79
CA ALA A 492 -29.79 20.55 -24.49
C ALA A 492 -29.13 19.19 -24.18
N ALA A 493 -27.80 19.15 -24.04
CA ALA A 493 -27.05 17.95 -23.70
C ALA A 493 -27.44 17.45 -22.30
N THR A 494 -27.42 18.31 -21.28
CA THR A 494 -27.78 17.96 -19.89
C THR A 494 -29.26 17.54 -19.81
N ARG A 495 -30.13 18.21 -20.56
CA ARG A 495 -31.57 17.84 -20.59
C ARG A 495 -31.78 16.43 -21.13
N GLN A 496 -31.08 16.07 -22.20
CA GLN A 496 -31.14 14.72 -22.78
C GLN A 496 -30.56 13.68 -21.83
N ALA A 497 -29.41 13.98 -21.21
CA ALA A 497 -28.74 13.11 -20.27
C ALA A 497 -29.64 12.83 -19.04
N VAL A 498 -30.15 13.88 -18.41
CA VAL A 498 -31.03 13.77 -17.23
C VAL A 498 -32.32 13.01 -17.55
N THR A 499 -32.94 13.26 -18.72
CA THR A 499 -34.15 12.53 -19.13
C THR A 499 -33.89 11.03 -19.30
N ARG A 500 -32.79 10.67 -19.99
CA ARG A 500 -32.38 9.25 -20.15
C ARG A 500 -32.06 8.59 -18.82
N PHE A 501 -31.22 9.26 -18.02
CA PHE A 501 -30.79 8.74 -16.73
C PHE A 501 -31.96 8.58 -15.77
N ALA A 502 -32.82 9.59 -15.62
CA ALA A 502 -33.99 9.52 -14.72
C ALA A 502 -35.00 8.44 -15.14
N GLY A 503 -35.17 8.23 -16.46
CA GLY A 503 -35.99 7.15 -16.98
C GLY A 503 -35.42 5.77 -16.62
N LEU A 504 -34.13 5.56 -16.85
CA LEU A 504 -33.42 4.33 -16.49
C LEU A 504 -33.44 4.10 -14.97
N HIS A 505 -33.06 5.11 -14.19
CA HIS A 505 -33.04 5.04 -12.73
C HIS A 505 -34.39 4.60 -12.13
N ARG A 506 -35.51 5.15 -12.64
CA ARG A 506 -36.84 4.78 -12.15
C ARG A 506 -37.18 3.31 -12.41
N ARG A 507 -36.80 2.77 -13.58
CA ARG A 507 -37.01 1.35 -13.90
C ARG A 507 -36.10 0.48 -13.02
N LEU A 508 -34.82 0.81 -12.90
CA LEU A 508 -33.88 0.06 -12.07
C LEU A 508 -34.27 0.09 -10.57
N ALA A 509 -34.75 1.23 -10.07
CA ALA A 509 -35.26 1.32 -8.69
C ALA A 509 -36.48 0.42 -8.45
N ALA A 510 -37.38 0.32 -9.43
CA ALA A 510 -38.51 -0.61 -9.35
C ALA A 510 -38.06 -2.09 -9.46
N ALA A 511 -37.08 -2.39 -10.31
CA ALA A 511 -36.49 -3.71 -10.47
C ALA A 511 -35.74 -4.14 -9.20
N ALA A 512 -34.98 -3.25 -8.56
CA ALA A 512 -34.19 -3.51 -7.36
C ALA A 512 -35.03 -3.98 -6.14
N LEU A 513 -36.33 -3.72 -6.13
CA LEU A 513 -37.25 -4.23 -5.10
C LEU A 513 -37.52 -5.72 -5.24
N ARG A 514 -37.35 -6.30 -6.42
CA ARG A 514 -37.75 -7.69 -6.76
C ARG A 514 -36.55 -8.53 -7.19
N LEU A 515 -35.65 -7.99 -7.98
CA LEU A 515 -34.53 -8.69 -8.60
C LEU A 515 -33.31 -8.72 -7.68
N THR A 516 -32.42 -9.67 -7.94
CA THR A 516 -31.07 -9.72 -7.33
C THR A 516 -30.20 -8.58 -7.85
N THR A 517 -29.13 -8.29 -7.16
CA THR A 517 -28.18 -7.23 -7.57
C THR A 517 -27.57 -7.51 -8.95
N ALA A 518 -27.26 -8.79 -9.24
CA ALA A 518 -26.73 -9.21 -10.54
C ALA A 518 -27.75 -8.99 -11.68
N GLU A 519 -29.02 -9.32 -11.44
CA GLU A 519 -30.09 -9.09 -12.43
C GLU A 519 -30.30 -7.59 -12.67
N VAL A 520 -30.28 -6.75 -11.62
CA VAL A 520 -30.36 -5.28 -11.77
C VAL A 520 -29.16 -4.73 -12.55
N LEU A 521 -27.95 -5.25 -12.31
CA LEU A 521 -26.77 -4.88 -13.09
C LEU A 521 -26.92 -5.27 -14.58
N PHE A 522 -27.52 -6.42 -14.85
CA PHE A 522 -27.78 -6.85 -16.24
C PHE A 522 -28.78 -5.92 -16.93
N GLU A 523 -29.88 -5.56 -16.26
CA GLU A 523 -30.84 -4.57 -16.79
C GLU A 523 -30.16 -3.22 -17.01
N LEU A 524 -29.33 -2.75 -16.06
CA LEU A 524 -28.55 -1.54 -16.21
C LEU A 524 -27.66 -1.60 -17.45
N ALA A 525 -26.82 -2.61 -17.60
CA ALA A 525 -25.87 -2.72 -18.70
C ALA A 525 -26.56 -2.85 -20.07
N SER A 526 -27.72 -3.50 -20.11
CA SER A 526 -28.51 -3.69 -21.33
C SER A 526 -29.28 -2.41 -21.71
N GLU A 527 -30.06 -1.84 -20.78
CA GLU A 527 -30.93 -0.70 -21.05
C GLU A 527 -30.19 0.64 -21.20
N SER A 528 -29.01 0.78 -20.56
CA SER A 528 -28.16 1.95 -20.77
C SER A 528 -27.52 2.00 -22.16
N GLY A 529 -27.45 0.84 -22.84
CA GLY A 529 -26.75 0.67 -24.10
C GLY A 529 -25.26 0.32 -23.96
N LEU A 530 -24.76 0.11 -22.71
CA LEU A 530 -23.36 -0.22 -22.46
C LEU A 530 -22.94 -1.52 -23.14
N ILE A 531 -23.75 -2.58 -23.03
CA ILE A 531 -23.49 -3.88 -23.71
C ILE A 531 -23.43 -3.69 -25.23
N HIS A 532 -24.38 -2.93 -25.78
CA HIS A 532 -24.42 -2.67 -27.22
C HIS A 532 -23.19 -1.89 -27.71
N GLN A 533 -22.75 -0.90 -26.93
CA GLN A 533 -21.52 -0.15 -27.24
C GLN A 533 -20.29 -1.06 -27.23
N LEU A 534 -20.14 -1.91 -26.21
CA LEU A 534 -19.02 -2.84 -26.09
C LEU A 534 -19.04 -3.95 -27.16
N ALA A 535 -20.21 -4.39 -27.61
CA ALA A 535 -20.36 -5.44 -28.63
C ALA A 535 -20.10 -4.94 -30.05
N ASN A 536 -20.33 -3.65 -30.32
CA ASN A 536 -20.14 -3.08 -31.65
C ASN A 536 -18.75 -2.49 -31.90
N ASP A 537 -17.92 -2.40 -30.89
CA ASP A 537 -16.56 -1.88 -30.96
C ASP A 537 -15.57 -3.05 -30.83
N ASP A 538 -15.02 -3.48 -31.98
CA ASP A 538 -14.07 -4.62 -32.05
C ASP A 538 -12.62 -4.14 -31.77
N THR A 539 -12.45 -3.34 -30.71
CA THR A 539 -11.15 -2.92 -30.23
C THR A 539 -10.68 -3.74 -29.03
N PRO A 540 -9.36 -3.88 -28.84
CA PRO A 540 -8.82 -4.53 -27.64
C PRO A 540 -9.32 -3.88 -26.34
N GLU A 541 -9.47 -2.54 -26.32
CA GLU A 541 -9.98 -1.79 -25.18
C GLU A 541 -11.43 -2.18 -24.85
N SER A 542 -12.30 -2.32 -25.86
CA SER A 542 -13.69 -2.76 -25.65
C SER A 542 -13.76 -4.21 -25.14
N ALA A 543 -12.89 -5.07 -25.63
CA ALA A 543 -12.76 -6.43 -25.11
C ALA A 543 -12.27 -6.47 -23.64
N GLU A 544 -11.36 -5.59 -23.23
CA GLU A 544 -10.93 -5.43 -21.83
C GLU A 544 -12.08 -4.93 -20.96
N ARG A 545 -12.80 -3.89 -21.40
CA ARG A 545 -13.96 -3.32 -20.71
C ARG A 545 -15.06 -4.39 -20.49
N ALA A 546 -15.36 -5.18 -21.52
CA ALA A 546 -16.33 -6.26 -21.43
C ALA A 546 -15.92 -7.33 -20.38
N ARG A 547 -14.63 -7.67 -20.33
CA ARG A 547 -14.11 -8.62 -19.34
C ARG A 547 -14.13 -8.04 -17.91
N ASN A 548 -13.81 -6.76 -17.72
CA ASN A 548 -13.93 -6.09 -16.43
C ASN A 548 -15.40 -6.09 -15.95
N LEU A 549 -16.33 -5.82 -16.84
CA LEU A 549 -17.75 -5.90 -16.53
C LEU A 549 -18.18 -7.32 -16.14
N ASN A 550 -17.73 -8.34 -16.87
CA ASN A 550 -17.97 -9.75 -16.50
C ASN A 550 -17.41 -10.09 -15.11
N LYS A 551 -16.22 -9.57 -14.79
CA LYS A 551 -15.62 -9.76 -13.46
C LYS A 551 -16.43 -9.09 -12.35
N LEU A 552 -17.02 -7.92 -12.61
CA LEU A 552 -17.97 -7.30 -11.70
C LEU A 552 -19.21 -8.18 -11.49
N PHE A 553 -19.77 -8.77 -12.55
CA PHE A 553 -20.87 -9.73 -12.44
C PHE A 553 -20.52 -10.95 -11.58
N GLN A 554 -19.34 -11.54 -11.81
CA GLN A 554 -18.86 -12.67 -11.01
C GLN A 554 -18.71 -12.31 -9.52
N LEU A 555 -18.20 -11.11 -9.24
CA LEU A 555 -18.06 -10.61 -7.88
C LEU A 555 -19.43 -10.44 -7.21
N ILE A 556 -20.37 -9.79 -7.88
CA ILE A 556 -21.75 -9.60 -7.37
C ILE A 556 -22.41 -10.95 -7.12
N THR A 557 -22.31 -11.89 -8.07
CA THR A 557 -22.87 -13.23 -7.93
C THR A 557 -22.26 -14.01 -6.77
N ARG A 558 -20.96 -13.79 -6.47
CA ARG A 558 -20.28 -14.40 -5.33
C ARG A 558 -20.71 -13.79 -3.99
N VAL A 559 -20.88 -12.48 -3.95
CA VAL A 559 -21.19 -11.73 -2.71
C VAL A 559 -22.69 -11.75 -2.40
N GLY A 560 -23.56 -11.70 -3.40
CA GLY A 560 -25.02 -11.63 -3.22
C GLY A 560 -25.59 -12.66 -2.25
N PRO A 561 -25.28 -13.98 -2.38
CA PRO A 561 -25.75 -15.01 -1.46
C PRO A 561 -25.31 -14.86 -0.01
N LEU A 562 -24.34 -13.99 0.27
CA LEU A 562 -23.81 -13.74 1.62
C LEU A 562 -24.61 -12.68 2.38
N LEU A 563 -25.40 -11.92 1.66
CA LEU A 563 -26.27 -10.92 2.23
C LEU A 563 -27.58 -11.56 2.72
N ARG A 564 -28.15 -10.98 3.76
CA ARG A 564 -29.46 -11.44 4.26
C ARG A 564 -30.53 -11.47 3.17
N HIS A 565 -30.46 -10.48 2.27
CA HIS A 565 -31.22 -10.43 1.05
C HIS A 565 -30.32 -9.85 -0.05
N ASP A 566 -30.17 -10.56 -1.17
CA ASP A 566 -29.45 -10.04 -2.34
C ASP A 566 -30.28 -8.94 -3.01
N ARG A 567 -30.07 -7.71 -2.55
CA ARG A 567 -30.70 -6.50 -3.07
C ARG A 567 -29.66 -5.38 -3.14
N VAL A 568 -29.79 -4.52 -4.14
CA VAL A 568 -28.88 -3.39 -4.37
C VAL A 568 -28.69 -2.53 -3.11
N ALA A 569 -29.78 -2.29 -2.37
CA ALA A 569 -29.74 -1.51 -1.13
C ALA A 569 -28.92 -2.15 0.00
N GLN A 570 -28.67 -3.46 -0.03
CA GLN A 570 -27.81 -4.15 0.92
C GLN A 570 -26.42 -4.40 0.35
N PHE A 571 -26.35 -4.68 -0.94
CA PHE A 571 -25.10 -4.96 -1.63
C PHE A 571 -24.17 -3.75 -1.67
N ILE A 572 -24.66 -2.57 -2.04
CA ILE A 572 -23.83 -1.37 -2.20
C ILE A 572 -23.15 -0.94 -0.91
N PRO A 573 -23.83 -0.80 0.24
CA PRO A 573 -23.15 -0.49 1.50
C PRO A 573 -22.11 -1.55 1.90
N HIS A 574 -22.40 -2.84 1.63
CA HIS A 574 -21.46 -3.91 1.90
C HIS A 574 -20.20 -3.81 0.98
N LEU A 575 -20.41 -3.55 -0.30
CA LEU A 575 -19.31 -3.34 -1.25
C LEU A 575 -18.46 -2.11 -0.88
N ASP A 576 -19.10 -1.00 -0.54
CA ASP A 576 -18.39 0.22 -0.14
C ASP A 576 -17.54 -0.04 1.12
N LEU A 577 -18.03 -0.84 2.04
CA LEU A 577 -17.29 -1.29 3.21
C LEU A 577 -16.10 -2.18 2.83
N LEU A 578 -16.26 -3.12 1.89
CA LEU A 578 -15.15 -3.92 1.37
C LEU A 578 -14.08 -3.05 0.70
N ILE A 579 -14.49 -2.07 -0.10
CA ILE A 579 -13.57 -1.11 -0.74
C ILE A 579 -12.82 -0.29 0.32
N GLU A 580 -13.50 0.18 1.36
CA GLU A 580 -12.91 0.87 2.50
C GLU A 580 -11.86 -0.02 3.21
N MET A 581 -12.15 -1.32 3.34
CA MET A 581 -11.21 -2.32 3.87
C MET A 581 -10.08 -2.69 2.90
N GLY A 582 -10.02 -2.04 1.74
CA GLY A 582 -8.96 -2.22 0.76
C GLY A 582 -9.16 -3.39 -0.19
N ASP A 583 -10.40 -3.90 -0.30
CA ASP A 583 -10.76 -4.80 -1.39
C ASP A 583 -10.69 -4.02 -2.70
N ASP A 584 -9.83 -4.48 -3.59
CA ASP A 584 -9.69 -3.90 -4.92
C ASP A 584 -9.18 -5.01 -5.85
N PRO A 585 -10.07 -5.87 -6.34
CA PRO A 585 -9.69 -6.97 -7.21
C PRO A 585 -8.90 -6.46 -8.42
N ALA A 586 -7.94 -7.24 -8.87
CA ALA A 586 -7.23 -6.90 -10.08
C ALA A 586 -8.22 -6.81 -11.25
N ALA A 587 -8.15 -5.75 -12.05
CA ALA A 587 -8.83 -5.68 -13.32
C ALA A 587 -8.39 -6.85 -14.21
N VAL A 588 -9.20 -7.26 -15.17
CA VAL A 588 -8.80 -8.31 -16.11
C VAL A 588 -7.70 -7.75 -16.99
N GLU A 589 -6.52 -8.31 -16.85
CA GLU A 589 -5.44 -8.05 -17.78
C GLU A 589 -5.66 -8.95 -19.01
N LEU A 590 -5.52 -8.38 -20.19
CA LEU A 590 -5.41 -9.17 -21.41
C LEU A 590 -4.22 -10.11 -21.23
N GLU A 591 -4.43 -11.42 -21.24
CA GLU A 591 -3.40 -12.39 -21.60
C GLU A 591 -3.14 -12.26 -23.12
N SER A 592 -2.85 -11.06 -23.56
CA SER A 592 -2.46 -10.86 -24.94
C SER A 592 -0.96 -10.93 -24.98
N ASP A 593 -0.45 -11.55 -26.02
CA ASP A 593 0.87 -11.35 -26.61
C ASP A 593 1.10 -9.87 -27.02
N GLU A 594 0.54 -8.92 -26.25
CA GLU A 594 0.70 -7.51 -26.53
C GLU A 594 2.17 -7.15 -26.40
N ASP A 595 2.68 -6.65 -27.49
CA ASP A 595 4.04 -6.13 -27.60
C ASP A 595 4.13 -4.81 -26.80
N ALA A 596 4.33 -4.89 -25.49
CA ALA A 596 4.31 -3.80 -24.54
C ALA A 596 5.41 -3.86 -23.49
N VAL A 597 5.96 -2.69 -23.15
CA VAL A 597 6.94 -2.53 -22.07
C VAL A 597 6.31 -2.93 -20.72
N GLN A 598 7.00 -3.78 -19.95
CA GLN A 598 6.49 -4.26 -18.66
C GLN A 598 6.89 -3.31 -17.52
N LEU A 599 5.91 -2.75 -16.82
CA LEU A 599 6.09 -1.94 -15.61
C LEU A 599 5.75 -2.79 -14.38
N LEU A 600 6.78 -3.18 -13.59
CA LEU A 600 6.65 -4.15 -12.50
C LEU A 600 7.34 -3.66 -11.23
N THR A 601 6.90 -4.19 -10.08
CA THR A 601 7.78 -4.17 -8.90
C THR A 601 8.78 -5.32 -8.99
N ALA A 602 9.93 -5.19 -8.33
CA ALA A 602 10.93 -6.26 -8.27
C ALA A 602 10.35 -7.58 -7.70
N HIS A 603 9.35 -7.50 -6.81
CA HIS A 603 8.62 -8.68 -6.31
C HIS A 603 7.81 -9.36 -7.43
N ASN A 604 7.06 -8.59 -8.20
CA ASN A 604 6.22 -9.14 -9.27
C ASN A 604 7.04 -9.64 -10.47
N ALA A 605 8.30 -9.23 -10.58
CA ALA A 605 9.22 -9.70 -11.59
C ALA A 605 9.83 -11.07 -11.27
N LYS A 606 9.63 -11.61 -10.05
CA LYS A 606 10.09 -12.97 -9.70
C LYS A 606 9.47 -14.01 -10.64
N GLY A 607 10.27 -14.90 -11.17
CA GLY A 607 9.86 -15.89 -12.17
C GLY A 607 9.95 -15.41 -13.62
N LEU A 608 9.90 -14.11 -13.89
CA LEU A 608 9.98 -13.53 -15.24
C LEU A 608 11.41 -13.26 -15.68
N GLU A 609 11.59 -12.99 -17.00
CA GLU A 609 12.87 -12.61 -17.59
C GLU A 609 12.66 -11.71 -18.82
N PHE A 610 13.59 -10.79 -19.04
CA PHE A 610 13.50 -9.80 -20.12
C PHE A 610 14.87 -9.56 -20.76
N PRO A 611 14.95 -9.35 -22.08
CA PRO A 611 16.21 -8.97 -22.74
C PRO A 611 16.87 -7.74 -22.10
N VAL A 612 16.09 -6.68 -21.83
CA VAL A 612 16.55 -5.42 -21.25
C VAL A 612 15.75 -5.08 -19.99
N VAL A 613 16.45 -4.87 -18.89
CA VAL A 613 15.84 -4.48 -17.62
C VAL A 613 16.39 -3.12 -17.17
N TYR A 614 15.48 -2.18 -16.90
CA TYR A 614 15.75 -0.98 -16.15
C TYR A 614 15.35 -1.23 -14.70
N LEU A 615 16.33 -1.29 -13.80
CA LEU A 615 16.08 -1.30 -12.37
C LEU A 615 16.19 0.15 -11.89
N ALA A 616 15.06 0.76 -11.53
CA ALA A 616 14.93 2.19 -11.44
C ALA A 616 14.62 2.70 -10.03
N GLN A 617 14.83 4.00 -9.80
CA GLN A 617 14.62 4.70 -8.53
C GLN A 617 15.50 4.14 -7.39
N LEU A 618 16.78 3.88 -7.69
CA LEU A 618 17.74 3.25 -6.80
C LEU A 618 18.39 4.25 -5.85
N GLY A 619 17.56 4.86 -4.98
CA GLY A 619 18.00 5.77 -3.92
C GLY A 619 17.91 5.15 -2.52
N GLU A 620 18.76 5.57 -1.59
CA GLU A 620 18.67 5.21 -0.17
C GLU A 620 17.31 5.62 0.41
N GLY A 621 16.64 4.66 1.10
CA GLY A 621 15.31 4.83 1.62
C GLY A 621 14.18 4.61 0.60
N ARG A 622 14.53 4.34 -0.69
CA ARG A 622 13.61 3.90 -1.75
C ARG A 622 13.89 2.46 -2.15
N PHE A 623 15.12 2.12 -2.48
CA PHE A 623 15.61 0.78 -2.68
C PHE A 623 17.06 0.70 -2.20
N PRO A 624 17.36 0.27 -0.97
CA PRO A 624 16.46 -0.36 0.01
C PRO A 624 15.39 0.57 0.55
N ALA A 625 14.20 0.01 0.79
CA ALA A 625 13.12 0.72 1.44
C ALA A 625 13.37 0.89 2.94
N ARG A 626 12.88 1.99 3.53
CA ARG A 626 12.94 2.16 4.98
C ARG A 626 12.03 1.16 5.67
N ARG A 627 12.51 0.57 6.76
CA ARG A 627 11.67 -0.26 7.63
C ARG A 627 10.54 0.59 8.21
N GLN A 628 9.32 0.14 8.07
CA GLN A 628 8.17 0.73 8.77
C GLN A 628 8.08 0.10 10.17
N GLY A 629 7.89 0.94 11.19
CA GLY A 629 7.63 0.45 12.55
C GLY A 629 6.28 -0.24 12.62
N GLU A 630 6.23 -1.39 13.28
CA GLU A 630 4.98 -2.08 13.59
C GLU A 630 4.41 -1.50 14.89
N ARG A 631 3.12 -1.18 14.93
CA ARG A 631 2.46 -0.69 16.15
C ARG A 631 2.20 -1.82 17.12
N LEU A 632 1.71 -2.95 16.61
CA LEU A 632 1.58 -4.19 17.37
C LEU A 632 2.71 -5.13 16.98
N VAL A 633 3.44 -5.63 17.96
CA VAL A 633 4.63 -6.47 17.74
C VAL A 633 4.35 -7.90 18.17
N PHE A 634 4.49 -8.83 17.21
CA PHE A 634 4.46 -10.25 17.55
C PHE A 634 5.72 -10.63 18.37
N PRO A 635 5.58 -11.28 19.54
CA PRO A 635 6.69 -11.57 20.43
C PRO A 635 7.81 -12.36 19.76
N ALA A 636 9.04 -11.89 19.95
CA ALA A 636 10.22 -12.56 19.40
C ALA A 636 10.41 -13.97 19.99
N GLU A 637 9.99 -14.17 21.24
CA GLU A 637 10.07 -15.43 21.96
C GLU A 637 9.15 -16.53 21.39
N LEU A 638 8.09 -16.14 20.71
CA LEU A 638 7.19 -17.06 20.01
C LEU A 638 7.63 -17.35 18.57
N ARG A 639 8.62 -16.61 18.06
CA ARG A 639 9.17 -16.86 16.73
C ARG A 639 10.12 -18.04 16.76
N ARG A 640 10.00 -18.92 15.80
CA ARG A 640 10.95 -20.02 15.62
C ARG A 640 12.12 -19.54 14.75
N GLY A 641 13.33 -19.67 15.28
CA GLY A 641 14.57 -19.22 14.65
C GLY A 641 15.16 -17.96 15.30
N ARG A 642 16.45 -17.71 15.04
CA ARG A 642 17.15 -16.49 15.48
C ARG A 642 16.88 -15.38 14.47
N SER A 643 16.25 -14.28 14.88
CA SER A 643 16.06 -13.13 14.01
C SER A 643 16.70 -11.87 14.61
N ASP A 644 17.58 -11.22 13.83
CA ASP A 644 17.94 -9.81 13.99
C ASP A 644 17.11 -9.01 12.98
N ASP A 645 15.98 -8.47 13.44
CA ASP A 645 14.98 -7.85 12.56
C ASP A 645 15.54 -6.74 11.64
N ARG A 646 16.62 -6.03 12.06
CA ARG A 646 17.21 -4.97 11.22
C ARG A 646 18.15 -5.54 10.16
N ALA A 647 19.04 -6.43 10.56
CA ALA A 647 19.95 -7.09 9.62
C ALA A 647 19.18 -7.95 8.61
N ASP A 648 18.11 -8.58 9.05
CA ASP A 648 17.26 -9.41 8.20
C ASP A 648 16.48 -8.59 7.16
N HIS A 649 16.00 -7.38 7.52
CA HIS A 649 15.39 -6.47 6.56
C HIS A 649 16.36 -6.07 5.44
N ASP A 650 17.57 -5.70 5.79
CA ASP A 650 18.61 -5.33 4.83
C ASP A 650 19.01 -6.51 3.93
N ARG A 651 19.09 -7.73 4.50
CA ARG A 651 19.33 -8.96 3.74
C ARG A 651 18.21 -9.27 2.75
N GLU A 652 16.95 -9.10 3.15
CA GLU A 652 15.79 -9.31 2.28
C GLU A 652 15.75 -8.28 1.15
N GLU A 653 15.95 -6.99 1.44
CA GLU A 653 16.03 -5.94 0.42
C GLU A 653 17.17 -6.20 -0.58
N ARG A 654 18.32 -6.75 -0.12
CA ARG A 654 19.43 -7.12 -0.99
C ARG A 654 19.08 -8.32 -1.87
N ARG A 655 18.36 -9.33 -1.34
CA ARG A 655 17.82 -10.43 -2.17
C ARG A 655 16.84 -9.93 -3.22
N LEU A 656 15.97 -9.00 -2.84
CA LEU A 656 15.03 -8.40 -3.77
C LEU A 656 15.74 -7.63 -4.90
N PHE A 657 16.80 -6.92 -4.56
CA PHE A 657 17.63 -6.25 -5.56
C PHE A 657 18.34 -7.26 -6.47
N TYR A 658 18.90 -8.32 -5.90
CA TYR A 658 19.49 -9.44 -6.63
C TYR A 658 18.49 -10.10 -7.59
N VAL A 659 17.24 -10.32 -7.12
CA VAL A 659 16.16 -10.82 -7.98
C VAL A 659 15.90 -9.85 -9.12
N GLY A 660 15.83 -8.54 -8.87
CA GLY A 660 15.67 -7.54 -9.92
C GLY A 660 16.77 -7.56 -10.96
N MET A 661 18.04 -7.63 -10.54
CA MET A 661 19.20 -7.72 -11.45
C MET A 661 19.17 -8.97 -12.32
N THR A 662 18.85 -10.13 -11.73
CA THR A 662 18.83 -11.43 -12.41
C THR A 662 17.61 -11.66 -13.29
N ARG A 663 16.76 -10.66 -13.48
CA ARG A 663 15.69 -10.69 -14.50
C ARG A 663 16.22 -10.32 -15.88
N ALA A 664 17.34 -9.60 -15.95
CA ALA A 664 17.96 -9.20 -17.20
C ALA A 664 18.68 -10.36 -17.89
N ARG A 665 18.44 -10.50 -19.17
CA ARG A 665 19.14 -11.46 -20.04
C ARG A 665 20.40 -10.85 -20.63
N GLU A 666 20.26 -9.72 -21.33
CA GLU A 666 21.28 -9.13 -22.16
C GLU A 666 21.78 -7.77 -21.64
N ARG A 667 20.87 -6.93 -21.13
CA ARG A 667 21.22 -5.61 -20.62
C ARG A 667 20.48 -5.27 -19.33
N LEU A 668 21.26 -4.79 -18.36
CA LEU A 668 20.78 -4.26 -17.10
C LEU A 668 21.18 -2.80 -16.94
N VAL A 669 20.20 -1.90 -16.80
CA VAL A 669 20.43 -0.47 -16.57
C VAL A 669 19.95 -0.12 -15.17
N LEU A 670 20.87 0.33 -14.32
CA LEU A 670 20.59 0.76 -12.94
C LEU A 670 20.44 2.28 -12.94
N THR A 671 19.25 2.78 -12.54
CA THR A 671 18.99 4.22 -12.60
C THR A 671 18.63 4.82 -11.25
N TYR A 672 19.09 6.03 -10.98
CA TYR A 672 18.70 6.79 -9.81
C TYR A 672 18.73 8.28 -10.07
N ALA A 673 17.91 9.05 -9.31
CA ALA A 673 17.94 10.50 -9.33
C ALA A 673 18.44 11.05 -7.98
N GLN A 674 18.98 12.26 -8.02
CA GLN A 674 19.41 12.97 -6.82
C GLN A 674 18.23 13.64 -6.10
N ASP A 675 17.18 13.99 -6.86
CA ASP A 675 15.98 14.62 -6.32
C ASP A 675 14.73 13.80 -6.67
N TYR A 676 14.05 13.35 -5.62
CA TYR A 676 12.74 12.70 -5.68
C TYR A 676 11.67 13.49 -4.91
N GLY A 677 11.85 14.82 -4.78
CA GLY A 677 10.92 15.68 -4.05
C GLY A 677 11.17 15.71 -2.54
N GLY A 678 12.43 15.51 -2.10
CA GLY A 678 12.84 15.61 -0.70
C GLY A 678 13.62 16.88 -0.39
N GLU A 679 13.73 17.30 0.89
CA GLU A 679 14.55 18.45 1.32
C GLU A 679 16.03 18.26 1.08
N ARG A 680 16.49 17.04 1.07
CA ARG A 680 17.91 16.70 0.90
C ARG A 680 18.10 15.81 -0.32
N PRO A 681 19.20 16.00 -1.07
CA PRO A 681 19.50 15.12 -2.18
C PRO A 681 19.55 13.66 -1.73
N THR A 682 18.91 12.80 -2.51
CA THR A 682 18.87 11.35 -2.27
C THR A 682 20.25 10.78 -2.64
N ARG A 683 20.81 9.99 -1.75
CA ARG A 683 22.05 9.24 -2.03
C ARG A 683 21.71 8.04 -2.91
N VAL A 684 22.65 7.66 -3.78
CA VAL A 684 22.52 6.39 -4.53
C VAL A 684 22.40 5.22 -3.55
N SER A 685 21.62 4.22 -3.93
CA SER A 685 21.51 2.98 -3.17
C SER A 685 22.89 2.35 -2.93
N ARG A 686 23.16 1.96 -1.69
CA ARG A 686 24.38 1.19 -1.36
C ARG A 686 24.47 -0.10 -2.17
N PHE A 687 23.34 -0.70 -2.56
CA PHE A 687 23.32 -1.93 -3.37
C PHE A 687 23.90 -1.73 -4.77
N VAL A 688 23.76 -0.55 -5.36
CA VAL A 688 24.42 -0.20 -6.62
C VAL A 688 25.94 -0.16 -6.43
N LEU A 689 26.40 0.44 -5.33
CA LEU A 689 27.83 0.54 -5.02
C LEU A 689 28.45 -0.84 -4.73
N GLU A 690 27.76 -1.67 -3.95
CA GLU A 690 28.14 -3.06 -3.65
C GLU A 690 28.21 -3.91 -4.92
N ALA A 691 27.17 -3.88 -5.75
CA ALA A 691 27.10 -4.66 -6.98
C ALA A 691 28.22 -4.30 -7.96
N LEU A 692 28.48 -3.03 -8.16
CA LEU A 692 29.45 -2.54 -9.15
C LEU A 692 30.85 -2.34 -8.56
N ALA A 693 31.07 -2.61 -7.27
CA ALA A 693 32.30 -2.35 -6.52
C ALA A 693 32.80 -0.92 -6.69
N LEU A 694 31.91 0.04 -6.62
CA LEU A 694 32.24 1.46 -6.78
C LEU A 694 32.50 2.11 -5.43
N PRO A 695 33.63 2.84 -5.26
CA PRO A 695 33.93 3.55 -4.01
C PRO A 695 33.08 4.82 -3.84
N ALA A 696 32.46 5.32 -4.91
CA ALA A 696 31.66 6.52 -4.94
C ALA A 696 30.57 6.43 -6.04
N PRO A 697 29.54 7.29 -5.97
CA PRO A 697 28.51 7.35 -7.00
C PRO A 697 29.07 7.57 -8.40
N PRO A 698 28.43 7.04 -9.46
CA PRO A 698 28.80 7.31 -10.85
C PRO A 698 28.89 8.82 -11.11
N LYS A 699 29.94 9.24 -11.81
CA LYS A 699 30.15 10.66 -12.18
C LYS A 699 29.30 10.96 -13.42
N GLY A 700 28.73 12.14 -13.46
CA GLY A 700 27.89 12.62 -14.56
C GLY A 700 26.41 12.50 -14.20
N VAL A 701 25.77 13.65 -14.00
CA VAL A 701 24.35 13.75 -13.73
C VAL A 701 23.68 14.24 -15.01
N TYR A 702 22.83 13.41 -15.59
CA TYR A 702 22.01 13.82 -16.73
C TYR A 702 20.90 14.77 -16.26
N ALA A 703 20.79 15.92 -16.89
CA ALA A 703 19.70 16.85 -16.69
C ALA A 703 19.13 17.20 -18.09
N ALA A 704 17.86 16.87 -18.30
CA ALA A 704 17.17 17.35 -19.51
C ALA A 704 17.06 18.87 -19.47
N SER A 705 17.08 19.50 -20.64
CA SER A 705 16.76 20.93 -20.73
C SER A 705 15.28 21.13 -20.36
N PRO A 706 14.96 21.93 -19.31
CA PRO A 706 13.55 22.14 -18.94
C PRO A 706 12.72 22.72 -20.07
N LEU A 707 13.32 23.56 -20.93
CA LEU A 707 12.66 24.15 -22.09
C LEU A 707 12.37 23.13 -23.20
N GLU A 708 13.27 22.18 -23.42
CA GLU A 708 13.03 21.09 -24.39
C GLU A 708 11.97 20.11 -23.87
N ALA A 709 11.96 19.82 -22.56
CA ALA A 709 10.92 19.02 -21.95
C ALA A 709 9.54 19.68 -22.05
N ILE A 710 9.45 20.98 -21.77
CA ILE A 710 8.22 21.78 -21.90
C ILE A 710 7.79 21.84 -23.38
N ALA A 711 8.72 22.05 -24.31
CA ALA A 711 8.40 22.17 -25.74
C ALA A 711 7.84 20.89 -26.36
N ARG A 712 8.24 19.70 -25.82
CA ARG A 712 7.68 18.40 -26.26
C ARG A 712 6.25 18.16 -25.79
N HIS A 713 5.87 18.79 -24.66
CA HIS A 713 4.53 18.66 -24.05
C HIS A 713 3.63 19.86 -24.34
N ALA A 714 4.09 20.79 -25.16
CA ALA A 714 3.24 21.89 -25.58
C ALA A 714 2.04 21.33 -26.37
N PRO A 715 0.81 21.41 -25.85
CA PRO A 715 -0.36 21.00 -26.61
C PRO A 715 -0.43 21.85 -27.85
N ALA A 716 -0.80 21.24 -28.98
CA ALA A 716 -1.26 22.00 -30.13
C ALA A 716 -2.34 22.98 -29.64
N ALA A 717 -2.11 24.25 -29.83
CA ALA A 717 -2.85 25.32 -29.18
C ALA A 717 -4.36 25.26 -29.47
N GLU A 718 -5.11 24.62 -28.56
CA GLU A 718 -6.51 24.92 -28.32
C GLU A 718 -6.63 25.34 -26.85
N ALA A 719 -6.85 26.64 -26.68
CA ALA A 719 -7.06 27.23 -25.36
C ALA A 719 -8.35 26.67 -24.74
N VAL A 720 -8.20 25.78 -23.78
CA VAL A 720 -9.30 25.47 -22.86
C VAL A 720 -9.48 26.71 -21.98
N VAL A 721 -10.48 27.50 -22.30
CA VAL A 721 -10.93 28.60 -21.45
C VAL A 721 -11.60 27.99 -20.24
N THR A 722 -10.85 27.72 -19.18
CA THR A 722 -11.43 27.50 -17.83
C THR A 722 -12.01 28.83 -17.39
N ARG A 723 -13.35 28.97 -17.39
CA ARG A 723 -14.03 30.05 -16.68
C ARG A 723 -13.73 29.85 -15.18
N THR A 724 -12.74 30.55 -14.68
CA THR A 724 -12.54 30.77 -13.24
C THR A 724 -13.56 31.78 -12.79
N GLU A 725 -14.33 31.48 -11.75
CA GLU A 725 -15.23 32.45 -11.09
C GLU A 725 -14.35 33.54 -10.47
N ARG A 726 -14.25 34.67 -11.14
CA ARG A 726 -13.61 35.86 -10.58
C ARG A 726 -14.51 36.45 -9.50
N VAL A 727 -13.92 36.76 -8.35
CA VAL A 727 -14.64 37.53 -7.34
C VAL A 727 -14.79 38.95 -7.85
N PRO A 728 -16.01 39.51 -7.93
CA PRO A 728 -16.23 40.85 -8.42
C PRO A 728 -15.37 41.88 -7.71
N ASP A 729 -14.95 42.92 -8.44
CA ASP A 729 -14.05 43.94 -7.89
C ASP A 729 -14.69 44.80 -6.77
N ASP A 730 -15.99 44.85 -6.72
CA ASP A 730 -16.75 45.54 -5.66
C ASP A 730 -16.98 44.71 -4.38
N GLN A 731 -16.69 43.40 -4.46
CA GLN A 731 -16.84 42.50 -3.31
C GLN A 731 -15.51 42.39 -2.54
N PRO A 732 -15.44 42.80 -1.25
CA PRO A 732 -14.25 42.62 -0.44
C PRO A 732 -14.02 41.17 -0.09
N LEU A 733 -12.76 40.70 -0.19
CA LEU A 733 -12.35 39.44 0.38
C LEU A 733 -12.16 39.56 1.88
N VAL A 734 -12.54 38.52 2.60
CA VAL A 734 -12.23 38.36 4.02
C VAL A 734 -11.23 37.21 4.19
N LEU A 735 -9.99 37.55 4.51
CA LEU A 735 -8.89 36.60 4.58
C LEU A 735 -8.45 36.35 6.02
N SER A 736 -8.21 35.10 6.36
CA SER A 736 -7.55 34.69 7.60
C SER A 736 -6.11 34.32 7.34
N ASN A 737 -5.30 34.20 8.40
CA ASN A 737 -3.91 33.75 8.26
C ASN A 737 -3.82 32.38 7.57
N SER A 738 -4.64 31.40 7.99
CA SER A 738 -4.65 30.08 7.37
C SER A 738 -5.00 30.09 5.88
N GLN A 739 -5.85 31.01 5.46
CA GLN A 739 -6.18 31.18 4.05
C GLN A 739 -5.02 31.75 3.23
N VAL A 740 -4.29 32.71 3.80
CA VAL A 740 -3.08 33.27 3.17
C VAL A 740 -1.98 32.19 3.10
N ASP A 741 -1.74 31.49 4.21
CA ASP A 741 -0.74 30.42 4.27
C ASP A 741 -1.06 29.26 3.30
N ASP A 742 -2.34 28.83 3.18
CA ASP A 742 -2.76 27.79 2.25
C ASP A 742 -2.60 28.22 0.78
N TYR A 743 -2.80 29.52 0.48
CA TYR A 743 -2.58 30.05 -0.86
C TYR A 743 -1.08 30.15 -1.20
N ASP A 744 -0.25 30.61 -0.27
CA ASP A 744 1.20 30.69 -0.40
C ASP A 744 1.83 29.29 -0.52
N ASP A 745 1.31 28.33 0.27
CA ASP A 745 1.78 26.95 0.25
C ASP A 745 1.48 26.28 -1.11
N CYS A 746 0.23 26.42 -1.57
CA CYS A 746 -0.18 25.97 -2.90
C CYS A 746 -1.55 26.58 -3.25
N PRO A 747 -1.64 27.47 -4.25
CA PRO A 747 -2.92 28.06 -4.68
C PRO A 747 -4.00 27.00 -4.99
N TYR A 748 -3.62 25.84 -5.52
CA TYR A 748 -4.54 24.74 -5.81
C TYR A 748 -5.10 24.09 -4.53
N LYS A 749 -4.27 23.96 -3.44
CA LYS A 749 -4.71 23.53 -2.11
C LYS A 749 -5.74 24.50 -1.54
N TYR A 750 -5.48 25.81 -1.65
CA TYR A 750 -6.44 26.83 -1.25
C TYR A 750 -7.79 26.63 -1.96
N ARG A 751 -7.78 26.34 -3.26
CA ARG A 751 -9.01 26.07 -4.02
C ARG A 751 -9.78 24.89 -3.43
N PHE A 752 -9.12 23.76 -3.11
CA PHE A 752 -9.79 22.64 -2.48
C PHE A 752 -10.34 22.97 -1.10
N ALA A 753 -9.52 23.57 -0.23
CA ALA A 753 -9.87 23.80 1.16
C ALA A 753 -10.93 24.91 1.34
N HIS A 754 -10.81 26.02 0.60
CA HIS A 754 -11.58 27.24 0.87
C HIS A 754 -12.63 27.58 -0.20
N VAL A 755 -12.39 27.24 -1.47
CA VAL A 755 -13.36 27.46 -2.57
C VAL A 755 -14.28 26.24 -2.68
N MET A 756 -13.72 25.06 -2.86
CA MET A 756 -14.48 23.81 -3.00
C MET A 756 -14.93 23.24 -1.64
N ARG A 757 -14.28 23.64 -0.55
CA ARG A 757 -14.55 23.22 0.84
C ARG A 757 -14.57 21.71 1.00
N VAL A 758 -13.56 21.04 0.45
CA VAL A 758 -13.36 19.60 0.62
C VAL A 758 -13.10 19.32 2.11
N PRO A 759 -13.83 18.39 2.74
CA PRO A 759 -13.63 18.10 4.16
C PRO A 759 -12.22 17.54 4.41
N LEU A 760 -11.51 18.11 5.35
CA LEU A 760 -10.24 17.60 5.83
C LEU A 760 -10.46 16.51 6.87
N VAL A 761 -9.67 15.47 6.81
CA VAL A 761 -9.66 14.42 7.84
C VAL A 761 -9.08 15.00 9.13
N THR A 762 -9.86 14.97 10.20
CA THR A 762 -9.42 15.45 11.51
C THR A 762 -8.30 14.55 12.05
N SER A 763 -7.14 15.12 12.34
CA SER A 763 -6.01 14.37 12.89
C SER A 763 -5.95 14.42 14.41
N PRO A 764 -5.42 13.36 15.09
CA PRO A 764 -5.20 13.39 16.54
C PRO A 764 -4.33 14.57 17.01
N ALA A 765 -3.34 14.96 16.19
CA ALA A 765 -2.44 16.07 16.48
C ALA A 765 -3.20 17.42 16.52
N PHE A 766 -4.15 17.60 15.62
CA PHE A 766 -5.00 18.79 15.61
C PHE A 766 -5.90 18.87 16.86
N MET A 767 -6.52 17.74 17.24
CA MET A 767 -7.38 17.68 18.43
C MET A 767 -6.58 17.92 19.70
N TYR A 768 -5.42 17.31 19.82
CA TYR A 768 -4.48 17.53 20.94
C TYR A 768 -4.06 19.01 21.04
N GLY A 769 -3.58 19.58 19.93
CA GLY A 769 -3.17 20.99 19.88
C GLY A 769 -4.31 21.94 20.28
N ASN A 770 -5.49 21.73 19.72
CA ASN A 770 -6.66 22.56 20.03
C ASN A 770 -7.05 22.50 21.51
N ALA A 771 -7.05 21.31 22.13
CA ALA A 771 -7.36 21.15 23.55
C ALA A 771 -6.35 21.88 24.45
N ILE A 772 -5.05 21.83 24.14
CA ILE A 772 -3.99 22.58 24.84
C ILE A 772 -4.23 24.09 24.71
N HIS A 773 -4.49 24.62 23.52
CA HIS A 773 -4.77 26.02 23.29
C HIS A 773 -6.00 26.49 24.05
N GLN A 774 -7.08 25.71 24.05
CA GLN A 774 -8.31 26.05 24.79
C GLN A 774 -8.04 26.09 26.30
N ALA A 775 -7.31 25.15 26.86
CA ALA A 775 -6.95 25.14 28.29
C ALA A 775 -6.12 26.36 28.68
N ILE A 776 -5.08 26.68 27.91
CA ILE A 776 -4.23 27.86 28.14
C ILE A 776 -5.06 29.14 28.07
N ARG A 777 -5.94 29.25 27.07
CA ARG A 777 -6.87 30.36 26.91
C ARG A 777 -7.77 30.55 28.12
N HIS A 778 -8.43 29.49 28.59
CA HIS A 778 -9.33 29.57 29.76
C HIS A 778 -8.56 29.99 31.00
N TYR A 779 -7.41 29.36 31.26
CA TYR A 779 -6.55 29.70 32.40
C TYR A 779 -6.08 31.13 32.38
N LEU A 780 -5.56 31.64 31.26
CA LEU A 780 -5.06 33.01 31.17
C LEU A 780 -6.18 34.04 31.26
N LYS A 781 -7.36 33.81 30.68
CA LYS A 781 -8.54 34.68 30.80
C LYS A 781 -9.07 34.77 32.22
N ASP A 782 -9.14 33.66 32.94
CA ASP A 782 -9.63 33.63 34.31
C ASP A 782 -8.61 34.30 35.27
N ARG A 783 -7.31 34.10 35.03
CA ARG A 783 -6.25 34.80 35.75
C ARG A 783 -6.32 36.31 35.55
N MET A 784 -6.57 36.79 34.34
CA MET A 784 -6.74 38.22 34.05
C MET A 784 -7.96 38.80 34.73
N ARG A 785 -9.01 38.01 34.94
CA ARG A 785 -10.25 38.41 35.65
C ARG A 785 -10.10 38.36 37.18
N GLY A 786 -8.97 37.88 37.68
CA GLY A 786 -8.70 37.75 39.11
C GLY A 786 -9.34 36.54 39.78
N TYR A 787 -9.78 35.54 39.00
CA TYR A 787 -10.27 34.30 39.58
C TYR A 787 -9.08 33.46 40.10
N PRO A 788 -9.28 32.69 41.18
CA PRO A 788 -8.25 31.78 41.67
C PRO A 788 -8.00 30.67 40.65
N THR A 789 -6.82 30.67 40.04
CA THR A 789 -6.42 29.70 39.04
C THR A 789 -5.22 28.93 39.55
N GLY A 790 -5.32 27.59 39.57
CA GLY A 790 -4.22 26.68 39.88
C GLY A 790 -4.01 25.66 38.77
N VAL A 791 -3.01 24.80 38.90
CA VAL A 791 -2.68 23.77 37.92
C VAL A 791 -3.88 22.81 37.64
N GLU A 792 -4.67 22.52 38.67
CA GLU A 792 -5.86 21.65 38.53
C GLU A 792 -6.98 22.33 37.73
N HIS A 793 -7.07 23.66 37.79
CA HIS A 793 -8.01 24.42 36.97
C HIS A 793 -7.64 24.33 35.49
N LEU A 794 -6.34 24.47 35.18
CA LEU A 794 -5.82 24.36 33.84
C LEU A 794 -6.01 22.94 33.26
N ILE A 795 -5.75 21.90 34.07
CA ILE A 795 -5.93 20.51 33.66
C ILE A 795 -7.40 20.19 33.42
N ARG A 796 -8.32 20.68 34.28
CA ARG A 796 -9.77 20.49 34.09
C ARG A 796 -10.25 21.15 32.81
N ALA A 797 -9.83 22.38 32.50
CA ALA A 797 -10.16 23.06 31.25
C ALA A 797 -9.64 22.27 30.01
N TYR A 798 -8.51 21.58 30.13
CA TYR A 798 -7.97 20.70 29.11
C TYR A 798 -8.87 19.48 28.90
N GLU A 799 -9.24 18.81 29.97
CA GLU A 799 -10.09 17.60 29.93
C GLU A 799 -11.49 17.92 29.38
N GLU A 800 -12.05 19.07 29.75
CA GLU A 800 -13.35 19.56 29.24
C GLU A 800 -13.31 19.94 27.76
N SER A 801 -12.14 20.34 27.27
CA SER A 801 -11.91 20.69 25.86
C SER A 801 -11.47 19.50 24.99
N TRP A 802 -11.29 18.32 25.62
CA TRP A 802 -10.82 17.15 24.93
C TRP A 802 -11.86 16.52 24.01
N SER A 803 -11.41 16.03 22.85
CA SER A 803 -12.24 15.28 21.92
C SER A 803 -11.52 14.05 21.44
N SER A 804 -12.20 12.92 21.47
CA SER A 804 -11.68 11.60 21.02
C SER A 804 -11.64 11.43 19.50
N VAL A 805 -12.10 12.43 18.74
CA VAL A 805 -12.17 12.36 17.28
C VAL A 805 -10.78 12.28 16.68
N GLY A 806 -10.59 11.33 15.77
CA GLY A 806 -9.33 11.10 15.04
C GLY A 806 -8.36 10.12 15.73
N PHE A 807 -8.56 9.78 17.01
CA PHE A 807 -7.73 8.76 17.67
C PHE A 807 -8.09 7.35 17.23
N LEU A 808 -7.06 6.55 16.97
CA LEU A 808 -7.21 5.18 16.45
C LEU A 808 -7.49 4.14 17.54
N SER A 809 -7.02 4.41 18.77
CA SER A 809 -7.22 3.50 19.90
C SER A 809 -7.29 4.30 21.20
N ARG A 810 -7.93 3.70 22.20
CA ARG A 810 -8.02 4.25 23.55
C ARG A 810 -6.65 4.43 24.21
N GLU A 811 -5.74 3.49 24.00
CA GLU A 811 -4.37 3.58 24.48
C GLU A 811 -3.64 4.82 23.92
N HIS A 812 -3.81 5.10 22.63
CA HIS A 812 -3.20 6.26 21.98
C HIS A 812 -3.80 7.56 22.53
N GLU A 813 -5.12 7.58 22.74
CA GLU A 813 -5.82 8.72 23.32
C GLU A 813 -5.37 8.97 24.76
N GLU A 814 -5.41 7.95 25.65
CA GLU A 814 -5.01 8.07 27.06
C GLU A 814 -3.57 8.52 27.22
N ARG A 815 -2.67 8.03 26.37
CA ARG A 815 -1.26 8.48 26.33
C ARG A 815 -1.16 9.96 25.99
N ARG A 816 -1.83 10.39 24.92
CA ARG A 816 -1.83 11.81 24.53
C ARG A 816 -2.51 12.71 25.55
N LEU A 817 -3.55 12.22 26.20
CA LEU A 817 -4.22 12.94 27.27
C LEU A 817 -3.27 13.15 28.46
N GLU A 818 -2.51 12.13 28.87
CA GLU A 818 -1.53 12.23 29.96
C GLU A 818 -0.33 13.10 29.58
N GLU A 819 0.19 12.96 28.35
CA GLU A 819 1.23 13.86 27.82
C GLU A 819 0.79 15.34 27.91
N GLY A 820 -0.45 15.63 27.55
CA GLY A 820 -1.01 16.98 27.65
C GLY A 820 -1.11 17.50 29.07
N ARG A 821 -1.47 16.65 30.04
CA ARG A 821 -1.45 17.01 31.46
C ARG A 821 -0.04 17.40 31.92
N GLN A 822 0.98 16.66 31.48
CA GLN A 822 2.37 16.95 31.83
C GLN A 822 2.87 18.24 31.16
N VAL A 823 2.49 18.48 29.91
CA VAL A 823 2.78 19.71 29.17
C VAL A 823 2.19 20.90 29.90
N LEU A 824 0.93 20.80 30.32
CA LEU A 824 0.25 21.89 31.01
C LEU A 824 0.78 22.15 32.43
N ARG A 825 1.25 21.12 33.15
CA ARG A 825 1.96 21.31 34.42
C ARG A 825 3.28 22.07 34.21
N ARG A 826 4.03 21.77 33.16
CA ARG A 826 5.25 22.52 32.80
C ARG A 826 4.91 23.97 32.40
N PHE A 827 3.90 24.13 31.57
CA PHE A 827 3.42 25.47 31.20
C PHE A 827 3.03 26.30 32.43
N TYR A 828 2.26 25.73 33.36
CA TYR A 828 1.85 26.40 34.60
C TYR A 828 3.06 26.82 35.42
N ALA A 829 4.03 25.95 35.63
CA ALA A 829 5.25 26.24 36.38
C ALA A 829 6.07 27.38 35.73
N HIS A 830 6.17 27.38 34.40
CA HIS A 830 6.84 28.42 33.63
C HIS A 830 6.11 29.78 33.76
N GLU A 831 4.78 29.75 33.62
CA GLU A 831 3.94 30.97 33.69
C GLU A 831 3.94 31.58 35.08
N GLU A 832 3.94 30.77 36.15
CA GLU A 832 4.03 31.27 37.54
C GLU A 832 5.43 31.84 37.89
N ALA A 833 6.48 31.30 37.23
CA ALA A 833 7.84 31.85 37.38
C ALA A 833 8.06 33.12 36.54
N SER A 834 7.20 33.39 35.58
CA SER A 834 7.29 34.54 34.68
C SER A 834 6.78 35.83 35.33
N ALA A 835 7.54 36.90 35.23
CA ALA A 835 7.08 38.24 35.63
C ALA A 835 6.13 38.90 34.60
N ALA A 836 6.04 38.34 33.40
CA ALA A 836 5.22 38.84 32.31
C ALA A 836 3.74 38.57 32.56
N LYS A 837 2.93 39.63 32.50
CA LYS A 837 1.47 39.50 32.60
C LYS A 837 0.84 39.82 31.26
N PRO A 838 -0.10 38.99 30.79
CA PRO A 838 -0.82 39.30 29.56
C PRO A 838 -1.62 40.58 29.67
N SER A 839 -1.50 41.48 28.69
CA SER A 839 -2.38 42.63 28.53
C SER A 839 -3.66 42.28 27.78
N ALA A 840 -3.57 41.26 26.90
CA ALA A 840 -4.74 40.67 26.24
C ALA A 840 -4.47 39.18 25.89
N VAL A 841 -5.57 38.40 25.94
CA VAL A 841 -5.57 36.96 25.57
C VAL A 841 -6.72 36.71 24.61
N GLU A 842 -6.39 36.05 23.48
CA GLU A 842 -7.37 35.71 22.44
C GLU A 842 -8.15 36.95 21.97
N ARG A 843 -7.43 38.02 21.72
CA ARG A 843 -8.00 39.25 21.20
C ARG A 843 -8.16 39.19 19.71
N GLU A 844 -9.37 39.32 19.21
CA GLU A 844 -9.64 39.37 17.78
C GLU A 844 -9.13 40.66 17.15
N PHE A 845 -8.67 40.56 15.92
CA PHE A 845 -8.33 41.70 15.10
C PHE A 845 -9.04 41.67 13.74
N ARG A 846 -9.28 42.85 13.22
CA ARG A 846 -9.74 43.10 11.86
C ARG A 846 -9.12 44.39 11.38
N PHE A 847 -8.57 44.35 10.20
CA PHE A 847 -8.03 45.54 9.54
C PHE A 847 -8.26 45.48 8.05
N ARG A 848 -8.21 46.61 7.39
CA ARG A 848 -8.35 46.67 5.91
C ARG A 848 -6.98 46.82 5.28
N LEU A 849 -6.72 46.04 4.23
CA LEU A 849 -5.60 46.19 3.35
C LEU A 849 -6.10 46.48 1.95
N GLY A 850 -6.04 47.74 1.53
CA GLY A 850 -6.75 48.18 0.33
C GLY A 850 -8.25 47.99 0.44
N ARG A 851 -8.84 47.17 -0.43
CA ARG A 851 -10.30 46.88 -0.44
C ARG A 851 -10.66 45.63 0.38
N ASP A 852 -9.69 44.83 0.76
CA ASP A 852 -9.89 43.54 1.39
C ASP A 852 -9.77 43.63 2.91
N GLU A 853 -10.43 42.75 3.63
CA GLU A 853 -10.38 42.64 5.09
C GLU A 853 -9.53 41.44 5.52
N VAL A 854 -8.64 41.67 6.46
CA VAL A 854 -7.86 40.62 7.11
C VAL A 854 -8.38 40.48 8.54
N ARG A 855 -8.68 39.22 8.92
CA ARG A 855 -9.14 38.90 10.27
C ARG A 855 -8.31 37.79 10.89
N GLY A 856 -8.20 37.84 12.20
CA GLY A 856 -7.51 36.81 12.97
C GLY A 856 -7.63 37.05 14.46
N ARG A 857 -6.77 36.41 15.21
CA ARG A 857 -6.79 36.49 16.65
C ARG A 857 -5.39 36.23 17.18
N TRP A 858 -4.91 37.10 18.06
CA TRP A 858 -3.69 36.91 18.79
C TRP A 858 -3.93 35.98 19.98
N ASP A 859 -3.07 34.98 20.16
CA ASP A 859 -3.19 34.12 21.34
C ASP A 859 -2.95 34.90 22.63
N ARG A 860 -1.86 35.72 22.64
CA ARG A 860 -1.51 36.54 23.80
C ARG A 860 -0.76 37.81 23.38
N ILE A 861 -0.98 38.89 24.06
CA ILE A 861 -0.27 40.17 23.98
C ILE A 861 0.26 40.51 25.35
N ASP A 862 1.55 40.81 25.47
CA ASP A 862 2.20 41.28 26.69
C ASP A 862 2.70 42.68 26.50
N ASP A 863 2.45 43.53 27.51
CA ASP A 863 3.08 44.84 27.68
C ASP A 863 4.26 44.68 28.63
N ARG A 864 5.47 44.61 28.10
CA ARG A 864 6.72 44.45 28.89
C ARG A 864 7.53 45.75 28.91
N ALA A 865 8.52 45.86 29.79
CA ALA A 865 9.38 47.03 29.89
C ALA A 865 10.12 47.35 28.59
N GLU A 866 10.45 46.34 27.81
CA GLU A 866 11.12 46.44 26.50
C GLU A 866 10.13 46.72 25.35
N GLY A 867 8.83 46.77 25.62
CA GLY A 867 7.81 47.03 24.65
C GLY A 867 6.77 45.90 24.51
N VAL A 868 5.93 45.99 23.48
CA VAL A 868 4.87 45.04 23.22
C VAL A 868 5.43 43.77 22.60
N VAL A 869 5.03 42.62 23.14
CA VAL A 869 5.39 41.29 22.67
C VAL A 869 4.12 40.54 22.29
N LEU A 870 4.09 40.02 21.05
CA LEU A 870 3.03 39.10 20.62
C LEU A 870 3.51 37.67 20.84
N VAL A 871 2.71 36.88 21.53
CA VAL A 871 3.04 35.49 21.85
C VAL A 871 2.04 34.55 21.16
N ASP A 872 2.56 33.53 20.53
CA ASP A 872 1.79 32.44 19.91
C ASP A 872 2.25 31.08 20.47
N TYR A 873 1.33 30.20 20.78
CA TYR A 873 1.59 28.92 21.41
C TYR A 873 1.69 27.82 20.36
N LYS A 874 2.70 26.94 20.48
CA LYS A 874 2.90 25.79 19.60
C LYS A 874 3.04 24.50 20.39
N THR A 875 2.31 23.47 19.97
CA THR A 875 2.38 22.11 20.54
C THR A 875 3.36 21.18 19.84
N SER A 876 4.06 21.69 18.80
CA SER A 876 5.10 20.91 18.10
C SER A 876 6.33 20.70 18.99
N GLU A 877 7.00 19.57 18.83
CA GLU A 877 8.19 19.20 19.60
C GLU A 877 9.41 19.98 19.14
N VAL A 878 9.83 20.96 19.92
CA VAL A 878 11.08 21.72 19.78
C VAL A 878 11.69 21.83 21.16
N ASP A 879 12.83 21.18 21.35
CA ASP A 879 13.59 21.12 22.60
C ASP A 879 14.87 21.97 22.58
N ASP A 880 15.22 22.50 21.40
CA ASP A 880 16.42 23.29 21.16
C ASP A 880 16.09 24.78 21.02
N PRO A 881 16.63 25.68 21.91
CA PRO A 881 16.43 27.12 21.85
C PRO A 881 16.87 27.78 20.54
N GLU A 882 17.97 27.30 19.91
CA GLU A 882 18.45 27.83 18.65
C GLU A 882 17.45 27.57 17.52
N LYS A 883 16.93 26.34 17.45
CA LYS A 883 15.87 25.99 16.50
C LYS A 883 14.58 26.74 16.78
N ALA A 884 14.26 27.00 18.04
CA ALA A 884 13.07 27.79 18.38
C ALA A 884 13.21 29.23 17.88
N ALA A 885 14.39 29.85 18.05
CA ALA A 885 14.69 31.19 17.54
C ALA A 885 14.65 31.22 16.00
N GLU A 886 15.28 30.25 15.31
CA GLU A 886 15.27 30.15 13.85
C GLU A 886 13.84 30.02 13.30
N ARG A 887 13.00 29.18 13.92
CA ARG A 887 11.62 29.00 13.50
C ARG A 887 10.76 30.24 13.77
N THR A 888 11.07 30.98 14.83
CA THR A 888 10.37 32.23 15.14
C THR A 888 10.69 33.30 14.12
N GLU A 889 11.98 33.45 13.75
CA GLU A 889 12.43 34.37 12.71
C GLU A 889 11.77 34.02 11.36
N LYS A 890 11.78 32.74 11.00
CA LYS A 890 11.12 32.28 9.79
C LYS A 890 9.60 32.54 9.79
N SER A 891 8.91 32.31 10.91
CA SER A 891 7.47 32.61 11.03
C SER A 891 7.18 34.11 10.98
N LEU A 892 8.14 34.94 11.37
CA LEU A 892 8.05 36.38 11.26
C LEU A 892 8.29 36.87 9.82
N GLU A 893 9.23 36.26 9.09
CA GLU A 893 9.53 36.62 7.71
C GLU A 893 8.48 36.10 6.71
N GLU A 894 8.06 34.84 6.85
CA GLU A 894 7.29 34.12 5.85
C GLU A 894 5.98 33.51 6.38
N GLY A 895 5.57 33.79 7.62
CA GLY A 895 4.46 33.05 8.25
C GLY A 895 3.54 33.90 9.11
N GLN A 896 2.89 33.25 10.05
CA GLN A 896 1.84 33.76 10.91
C GLN A 896 2.23 34.98 11.74
N LEU A 897 3.46 34.99 12.30
CA LEU A 897 3.91 36.06 13.16
C LEU A 897 4.07 37.38 12.42
N GLY A 898 4.48 37.37 11.16
CA GLY A 898 4.53 38.56 10.32
C GLY A 898 3.16 39.20 10.13
N LEU A 899 2.15 38.40 9.87
CA LEU A 899 0.77 38.86 9.74
C LEU A 899 0.23 39.39 11.07
N TYR A 900 0.57 38.75 12.19
CA TYR A 900 0.17 39.19 13.52
C TYR A 900 0.80 40.52 13.88
N ALA A 901 2.07 40.74 13.56
CA ALA A 901 2.76 42.00 13.77
C ALA A 901 2.19 43.13 12.89
N LEU A 902 1.90 42.84 11.61
CA LEU A 902 1.21 43.76 10.71
C LEU A 902 -0.16 44.13 11.23
N ALA A 903 -0.96 43.15 11.66
CA ALA A 903 -2.29 43.38 12.22
C ALA A 903 -2.23 44.26 13.45
N TYR A 904 -1.24 44.10 14.32
CA TYR A 904 -1.05 44.91 15.49
C TYR A 904 -0.77 46.37 15.10
N ARG A 905 0.13 46.60 14.15
CA ARG A 905 0.42 47.95 13.65
C ARG A 905 -0.80 48.60 13.00
N GLU A 906 -1.53 47.88 12.16
CA GLU A 906 -2.70 48.42 11.47
C GLU A 906 -3.88 48.74 12.43
N THR A 907 -3.95 48.04 13.58
CA THR A 907 -5.06 48.23 14.56
C THR A 907 -4.72 49.18 15.66
N THR A 908 -3.44 49.36 16.03
CA THR A 908 -3.01 50.19 17.17
C THR A 908 -2.22 51.42 16.77
N GLY A 909 -1.72 51.51 15.54
CA GLY A 909 -0.85 52.57 15.00
C GLY A 909 0.63 52.43 15.36
N ALA A 910 1.03 51.40 16.12
CA ALA A 910 2.40 51.14 16.50
C ALA A 910 2.78 49.67 16.25
N ALA A 911 3.99 49.36 15.76
CA ALA A 911 4.45 47.99 15.61
C ALA A 911 4.81 47.39 16.99
N PRO A 912 4.58 46.05 17.18
CA PRO A 912 5.10 45.37 18.35
C PRO A 912 6.63 45.30 18.25
N GLN A 913 7.33 45.31 19.39
CA GLN A 913 8.81 45.27 19.40
C GLN A 913 9.32 43.87 19.17
N PHE A 914 8.62 42.84 19.68
CA PHE A 914 9.01 41.44 19.57
C PHE A 914 7.82 40.54 19.31
N VAL A 915 8.15 39.37 18.74
CA VAL A 915 7.26 38.24 18.65
C VAL A 915 7.90 37.02 19.28
N GLU A 916 7.10 36.15 19.88
CA GLU A 916 7.56 34.94 20.55
C GLU A 916 6.73 33.72 20.12
N LEU A 917 7.38 32.58 19.83
CA LEU A 917 6.77 31.25 19.75
C LEU A 917 7.07 30.50 21.04
N HIS A 918 6.04 30.15 21.78
CA HIS A 918 6.15 29.35 22.98
C HIS A 918 5.86 27.88 22.66
N TYR A 919 6.89 27.05 22.62
CA TYR A 919 6.80 25.60 22.42
C TYR A 919 6.46 24.93 23.74
N VAL A 920 5.15 24.82 24.03
CA VAL A 920 4.65 24.40 25.35
C VAL A 920 5.02 22.98 25.73
N SER A 921 5.28 22.10 24.74
CA SER A 921 5.69 20.72 24.98
C SER A 921 7.01 20.60 25.75
N HIS A 922 7.97 21.51 25.51
CA HIS A 922 9.29 21.51 26.13
C HIS A 922 9.61 22.77 26.95
N GLY A 923 8.69 23.74 26.95
CA GLY A 923 8.89 25.02 27.66
C GLY A 923 9.97 25.91 27.04
N VAL A 924 10.23 25.76 25.75
CA VAL A 924 11.23 26.53 25.01
C VAL A 924 10.57 27.72 24.32
N VAL A 925 11.22 28.87 24.36
CA VAL A 925 10.72 30.10 23.76
C VAL A 925 11.68 30.57 22.68
N GLY A 926 11.19 30.71 21.46
CA GLY A 926 11.89 31.45 20.41
C GLY A 926 11.43 32.89 20.38
N ARG A 927 12.32 33.83 20.19
CA ARG A 927 12.02 35.27 20.17
C ARG A 927 12.69 35.94 18.98
N ALA A 928 11.96 36.85 18.32
CA ALA A 928 12.47 37.66 17.22
C ALA A 928 12.04 39.11 17.34
N ALA A 929 12.90 40.04 16.89
CA ALA A 929 12.62 41.47 16.86
C ALA A 929 11.85 41.83 15.58
N VAL A 930 10.79 42.58 15.70
CA VAL A 930 10.01 43.04 14.57
C VAL A 930 10.67 44.23 13.88
N LEU A 931 10.92 44.12 12.60
CA LEU A 931 11.45 45.17 11.76
C LEU A 931 10.46 45.52 10.66
N ASP A 932 10.56 46.76 10.12
CA ASP A 932 9.63 47.23 9.06
C ASP A 932 9.57 46.28 7.83
N ARG A 933 10.70 45.68 7.45
CA ARG A 933 10.76 44.71 6.34
C ARG A 933 9.80 43.51 6.54
N HIS A 934 9.63 43.06 7.80
CA HIS A 934 8.75 41.92 8.09
C HIS A 934 7.28 42.30 7.90
N LEU A 935 6.95 43.53 8.23
CA LEU A 935 5.58 44.06 8.05
C LEU A 935 5.28 44.33 6.58
N GLU A 936 6.29 44.75 5.80
CA GLU A 936 6.19 44.88 4.34
C GLU A 936 6.02 43.52 3.67
N SER A 937 6.84 42.52 4.04
CA SER A 937 6.73 41.14 3.55
C SER A 937 5.33 40.57 3.83
N ALA A 938 4.83 40.69 5.05
CA ALA A 938 3.49 40.24 5.40
C ALA A 938 2.38 40.96 4.59
N ARG A 939 2.55 42.25 4.32
CA ARG A 939 1.62 43.04 3.49
C ARG A 939 1.63 42.53 2.05
N ASP A 940 2.80 42.30 1.49
CA ASP A 940 2.97 41.80 0.13
C ASP A 940 2.36 40.42 -0.03
N ARG A 941 2.58 39.51 0.90
CA ARG A 941 1.97 38.16 0.92
C ARG A 941 0.45 38.23 0.86
N VAL A 942 -0.17 39.01 1.76
CA VAL A 942 -1.65 39.18 1.75
C VAL A 942 -2.12 39.78 0.42
N THR A 943 -1.39 40.74 -0.11
CA THR A 943 -1.77 41.43 -1.37
C THR A 943 -1.69 40.48 -2.56
N ILE A 944 -0.64 39.65 -2.62
CA ILE A 944 -0.45 38.64 -3.69
C ILE A 944 -1.55 37.59 -3.60
N ALA A 945 -1.79 37.04 -2.38
CA ALA A 945 -2.84 36.05 -2.17
C ALA A 945 -4.22 36.62 -2.53
N ALA A 946 -4.55 37.84 -2.04
CA ALA A 946 -5.83 38.49 -2.36
C ALA A 946 -6.03 38.69 -3.85
N ARG A 947 -4.98 39.12 -4.57
CA ARG A 947 -5.03 39.29 -6.04
C ARG A 947 -5.29 37.97 -6.74
N GLY A 948 -4.47 36.94 -6.47
CA GLY A 948 -4.59 35.66 -7.13
C GLY A 948 -5.92 34.95 -6.82
N ILE A 949 -6.42 35.04 -5.57
CA ILE A 949 -7.74 34.49 -5.20
C ILE A 949 -8.84 35.22 -5.98
N ARG A 950 -8.75 36.55 -6.13
CA ARG A 950 -9.72 37.39 -6.83
C ARG A 950 -9.74 37.10 -8.32
N ASP A 951 -8.55 36.95 -8.91
CA ASP A 951 -8.40 36.67 -10.34
C ASP A 951 -8.71 35.19 -10.67
N GLY A 952 -8.93 34.37 -9.65
CA GLY A 952 -9.19 32.92 -9.79
C GLY A 952 -7.96 32.15 -10.24
N GLU A 953 -6.77 32.63 -9.89
CA GLU A 953 -5.49 32.02 -10.21
C GLU A 953 -5.15 30.98 -9.15
N PHE A 954 -5.36 29.71 -9.48
CA PHE A 954 -5.07 28.58 -8.60
C PHE A 954 -4.12 27.58 -9.27
N PRO A 955 -2.91 27.99 -9.67
CA PRO A 955 -1.94 27.07 -10.25
C PRO A 955 -1.52 26.04 -9.21
N PRO A 956 -1.36 24.76 -9.58
CA PRO A 956 -0.81 23.76 -8.68
C PRO A 956 0.69 24.02 -8.46
N ASP A 957 1.10 23.92 -7.20
CA ASP A 957 2.51 23.88 -6.79
C ASP A 957 2.81 22.52 -6.13
N PRO A 958 2.96 21.45 -6.93
CA PRO A 958 3.06 20.10 -6.41
C PRO A 958 4.44 19.86 -5.76
N ASP A 959 4.42 19.59 -4.47
CA ASP A 959 5.53 19.11 -3.68
C ASP A 959 5.11 17.88 -2.89
N GLN A 960 6.00 16.90 -2.71
CA GLN A 960 5.67 15.64 -2.06
C GLN A 960 5.20 15.80 -0.61
N ARG A 961 5.63 16.87 0.09
CA ARG A 961 5.20 17.18 1.46
C ARG A 961 3.88 17.92 1.46
N LYS A 962 3.76 18.96 0.61
CA LYS A 962 2.55 19.75 0.48
C LYS A 962 1.37 18.88 0.08
N CYS A 963 1.56 18.01 -0.93
CA CYS A 963 0.52 17.13 -1.44
C CYS A 963 0.10 16.00 -0.47
N ARG A 964 0.94 15.64 0.51
CA ARG A 964 0.60 14.63 1.50
C ARG A 964 -0.57 15.04 2.42
N TYR A 965 -0.74 16.33 2.63
CA TYR A 965 -1.76 16.92 3.48
C TYR A 965 -2.77 17.75 2.69
N CYS A 966 -2.76 17.62 1.37
CA CYS A 966 -3.76 18.24 0.51
C CYS A 966 -5.09 17.50 0.64
N PRO A 967 -6.22 18.21 0.69
CA PRO A 967 -7.57 17.63 0.76
C PRO A 967 -7.84 16.63 -0.36
#